data_a5de6fed0ab8a25f63166b955f5f8682
#
_entry.id   a5de6fed0ab8a25f63166b955f5f8682
#
_cell.length_a   1.000
_cell.length_b   1.000
_cell.length_c   1.000
_cell.angle_alpha   90.00
_cell.angle_beta   90.00
_cell.angle_gamma   90.00
#
_symmetry.space_group_name_H-M   'P 1'
#
loop_
_entity.id
_entity.type
_entity.pdbx_description
1 polymer ?
#
loop_
_entity_poly.entity_id
_entity_poly.type
_entity_poly.pdbx_seq_one_letter_code
_entity_poly.pdbx_strand_id
1 'polypeptide(L)'
;TTNGTITDFDGKYTLKVKNAKSILVVSYIGYQTQEIPVGNGGKKDITMQDDSELMDEVVVIGYGTQRKGDVTSAISSVKSESFVKGAVTDAGQLIQGKVAGLNISLPSGDPTGNTQIMLRGISSLKGGTSPLVLVDGVPGSLNTVAPEDVESIDVLKDGSATAIYGTRGTNGVIIITTKQSRKEMAPTIDYNGYVSVSNILNRPDFMDADDLRQKWNEGYTFNGANLKDFGANTDWLGELTRTAVSHSHNLSLRGGSKNTNYTASINYTNRQGTFIKTDFEAINGRMDITHSMYDNKLTANVSTFVSQHTMPRSWNTYAYRQALIHNPTEPVKDENGDWFERDLYFYDNPVSYIRETIGEMKRKNIRFNGSLTFRPIESLTLKAMYARRSTTSTDGYYQTKKHVSTTKSGRNGYAYRYDSDFDNNLIELTANFQKAFGKHNVSVLIGYNYEDNTNSNLSMSNYDFPTDAYSYNKMEAGMALKRGEASMTSYKNSDKLIGLFTRVSYNFNDRYLLMASLRHEGSSKFGKNNRWGTFPSVAVGWRISEEDFFPKNTPISNLKFRASWGRLGSESALGYYYAPTMSNSNTQWMSYIQGGNPWAGMSNLYLVNDDLRWETTDTKNIGFDFGLFNNKLSGSLNYYYNTTEDLLIEKVMPPSAGIYNPTVNVGKMVNKGFELELNYGDNINGFDYNIGFNLSTIHNEMLKADPNQVLYGSAWKGDGHFVTQTLKGYPVASFWLYQTDGIFQTDAEAAAYVNSAGERLQPSAKAGDIRFKDVDGNGSIDSGDKVYSGSGIPKVEANLSFSGSYKNFDLSFQFGSAWGHKLYNVNRLYYEGMDAGRNYFTSTMNAWTPQNAGTSMPRAVLGDPNEKTRE
;
A
#
# COMPACT_ATOMS: atom_id res chain seq x y z
N THR A 1 -18.76 22.61 -40.67
CA THR A 1 -20.17 22.58 -41.11
C THR A 1 -21.00 23.38 -40.15
N THR A 2 -21.80 24.34 -40.65
CA THR A 2 -22.63 25.26 -39.85
C THR A 2 -24.01 24.70 -39.51
N ASN A 3 -24.28 23.43 -39.78
CA ASN A 3 -25.56 22.77 -39.52
C ASN A 3 -25.32 21.45 -38.76
N GLY A 4 -25.70 21.39 -37.49
CA GLY A 4 -25.52 20.23 -36.62
C GLY A 4 -26.57 20.24 -35.51
N THR A 5 -26.81 19.09 -34.90
CA THR A 5 -27.66 18.85 -33.75
C THR A 5 -27.01 17.82 -32.84
N ILE A 6 -27.45 17.78 -31.60
CA ILE A 6 -27.11 16.71 -30.65
C ILE A 6 -28.36 15.87 -30.38
N THR A 7 -28.17 14.62 -29.98
CA THR A 7 -29.25 13.75 -29.53
C THR A 7 -29.78 14.20 -28.16
N ASP A 8 -31.06 13.97 -27.91
CA ASP A 8 -31.63 14.06 -26.58
C ASP A 8 -31.30 12.80 -25.74
N PHE A 9 -31.81 12.73 -24.53
CA PHE A 9 -31.57 11.61 -23.58
C PHE A 9 -32.05 10.25 -24.09
N ASP A 10 -33.04 10.23 -24.98
CA ASP A 10 -33.59 9.02 -25.62
C ASP A 10 -32.82 8.68 -26.91
N GLY A 11 -31.75 9.39 -27.23
CA GLY A 11 -30.98 9.21 -28.47
C GLY A 11 -31.69 9.80 -29.70
N LYS A 12 -32.76 10.57 -29.56
CA LYS A 12 -33.50 11.17 -30.68
C LYS A 12 -32.87 12.48 -31.12
N TYR A 13 -32.85 12.69 -32.41
CA TYR A 13 -32.34 13.92 -33.01
C TYR A 13 -33.25 14.41 -34.14
N THR A 14 -33.23 15.72 -34.43
CA THR A 14 -33.87 16.32 -35.57
C THR A 14 -32.91 17.28 -36.23
N LEU A 15 -32.68 17.11 -37.53
CA LEU A 15 -31.76 17.94 -38.29
C LEU A 15 -32.41 18.31 -39.65
N LYS A 16 -32.53 19.62 -39.95
CA LYS A 16 -32.95 20.08 -41.26
C LYS A 16 -31.79 20.11 -42.21
N VAL A 17 -31.88 19.39 -43.30
CA VAL A 17 -30.82 19.29 -44.32
C VAL A 17 -31.22 20.06 -45.58
N LYS A 18 -30.21 20.53 -46.35
CA LYS A 18 -30.49 21.40 -47.54
C LYS A 18 -31.02 20.62 -48.74
N ASN A 19 -30.63 19.37 -48.94
CA ASN A 19 -31.07 18.55 -50.07
C ASN A 19 -30.81 17.06 -49.81
N ALA A 20 -31.35 16.20 -50.64
CA ALA A 20 -31.27 14.73 -50.58
C ALA A 20 -29.83 14.16 -50.77
N LYS A 21 -28.92 14.98 -51.31
CA LYS A 21 -27.50 14.56 -51.50
C LYS A 21 -26.62 14.89 -50.29
N SER A 22 -27.22 15.47 -49.21
CA SER A 22 -26.50 15.76 -48.00
C SER A 22 -26.03 14.47 -47.33
N ILE A 23 -24.84 14.50 -46.74
CA ILE A 23 -24.31 13.41 -45.91
C ILE A 23 -24.45 13.81 -44.46
N LEU A 24 -25.06 12.96 -43.66
CA LEU A 24 -25.12 13.07 -42.22
C LEU A 24 -23.87 12.46 -41.61
N VAL A 25 -23.06 13.25 -40.96
CA VAL A 25 -21.88 12.80 -40.22
C VAL A 25 -22.30 12.65 -38.77
N VAL A 26 -22.25 11.40 -38.27
CA VAL A 26 -22.59 11.06 -36.89
C VAL A 26 -21.32 10.68 -36.17
N SER A 27 -21.01 11.40 -35.12
CA SER A 27 -19.83 11.15 -34.29
C SER A 27 -20.19 11.18 -32.80
N TYR A 28 -19.63 10.25 -32.06
CA TYR A 28 -19.72 10.19 -30.60
C TYR A 28 -18.38 9.69 -30.08
N ILE A 29 -17.98 10.16 -28.91
CA ILE A 29 -16.71 9.76 -28.32
C ILE A 29 -16.74 8.28 -27.96
N GLY A 30 -15.74 7.52 -28.45
CA GLY A 30 -15.67 6.06 -28.29
C GLY A 30 -16.38 5.27 -29.38
N TYR A 31 -16.93 5.94 -30.39
CA TYR A 31 -17.59 5.30 -31.53
C TYR A 31 -17.00 5.78 -32.86
N GLN A 32 -16.99 4.91 -33.85
CA GLN A 32 -16.56 5.26 -35.21
C GLN A 32 -17.48 6.31 -35.81
N THR A 33 -16.88 7.38 -36.36
CA THR A 33 -17.64 8.38 -37.11
C THR A 33 -18.25 7.74 -38.36
N GLN A 34 -19.58 7.82 -38.49
CA GLN A 34 -20.31 7.27 -39.63
C GLN A 34 -20.79 8.39 -40.56
N GLU A 35 -20.60 8.18 -41.84
CA GLU A 35 -21.12 9.04 -42.91
C GLU A 35 -22.32 8.37 -43.58
N ILE A 36 -23.51 8.92 -43.39
CA ILE A 36 -24.75 8.33 -43.85
C ILE A 36 -25.44 9.24 -44.87
N PRO A 37 -25.69 8.80 -46.09
CA PRO A 37 -26.46 9.57 -47.06
C PRO A 37 -27.88 9.81 -46.55
N VAL A 38 -28.34 11.04 -46.59
CA VAL A 38 -29.64 11.41 -46.10
C VAL A 38 -30.78 10.87 -47.03
N GLY A 39 -30.56 10.86 -48.36
CA GLY A 39 -31.56 10.38 -49.31
C GLY A 39 -32.83 11.30 -49.30
N ASN A 40 -33.98 10.73 -49.47
CA ASN A 40 -35.27 11.45 -49.49
C ASN A 40 -35.77 11.92 -48.12
N GLY A 41 -34.91 11.91 -47.07
CA GLY A 41 -35.28 12.29 -45.71
C GLY A 41 -36.04 11.19 -44.98
N GLY A 42 -36.63 11.50 -43.84
CA GLY A 42 -37.37 10.60 -42.97
C GLY A 42 -36.54 10.11 -41.75
N LYS A 43 -37.09 9.16 -41.00
CA LYS A 43 -36.47 8.61 -39.83
C LYS A 43 -35.24 7.78 -40.21
N LYS A 44 -34.12 8.06 -39.57
CA LYS A 44 -32.86 7.31 -39.68
C LYS A 44 -32.46 6.81 -38.29
N ASP A 45 -32.60 5.50 -38.06
CA ASP A 45 -32.05 4.83 -36.89
C ASP A 45 -30.60 4.49 -37.19
N ILE A 46 -29.69 4.93 -36.34
CA ILE A 46 -28.23 4.81 -36.53
C ILE A 46 -27.69 4.04 -35.37
N THR A 47 -27.07 2.90 -35.63
CA THR A 47 -26.32 2.15 -34.62
C THR A 47 -24.86 2.51 -34.78
N MET A 48 -24.30 3.18 -33.79
CA MET A 48 -22.87 3.50 -33.73
C MET A 48 -22.08 2.22 -33.48
N GLN A 49 -20.96 2.08 -34.17
CA GLN A 49 -20.00 1.01 -33.89
C GLN A 49 -18.91 1.53 -32.99
N ASP A 50 -18.51 0.74 -32.00
CA ASP A 50 -17.41 1.10 -31.11
C ASP A 50 -16.16 1.40 -31.93
N ASP A 51 -15.49 2.49 -31.60
CA ASP A 51 -14.20 2.81 -32.20
C ASP A 51 -13.15 1.90 -31.55
N SER A 52 -12.86 0.80 -32.23
CA SER A 52 -11.89 -0.19 -31.76
C SER A 52 -10.43 0.27 -31.93
N GLU A 53 -10.19 1.54 -32.28
CA GLU A 53 -8.84 2.08 -32.30
C GLU A 53 -8.33 2.39 -30.88
N LEU A 54 -7.98 1.33 -30.15
CA LEU A 54 -7.22 1.38 -28.89
C LEU A 54 -5.96 2.29 -28.95
N MET A 55 -5.56 2.68 -30.14
CA MET A 55 -4.36 3.50 -30.39
C MET A 55 -4.61 5.00 -30.21
N ASP A 56 -5.85 5.48 -30.37
CA ASP A 56 -6.21 6.88 -30.14
C ASP A 56 -6.63 7.18 -28.70
N GLU A 57 -6.67 6.15 -27.85
CA GLU A 57 -6.88 6.29 -26.42
C GLU A 57 -5.82 7.20 -25.80
N VAL A 58 -6.27 8.24 -25.08
CA VAL A 58 -5.38 9.18 -24.43
C VAL A 58 -5.07 8.68 -23.00
N VAL A 59 -3.79 8.55 -22.70
CA VAL A 59 -3.29 8.19 -21.37
C VAL A 59 -2.57 9.38 -20.73
N VAL A 60 -2.64 9.48 -19.42
CA VAL A 60 -1.91 10.51 -18.67
C VAL A 60 -0.47 10.08 -18.50
N ILE A 61 0.44 10.92 -18.95
CA ILE A 61 1.88 10.73 -18.84
C ILE A 61 2.48 11.94 -18.14
N GLY A 62 2.86 11.92 -16.97
CA GLY A 62 3.48 13.02 -16.25
C GLY A 62 3.49 14.39 -16.95
N TYR A 63 2.83 15.39 -16.39
CA TYR A 63 2.71 16.76 -16.93
C TYR A 63 2.11 16.84 -18.35
N GLY A 64 1.16 15.96 -18.67
CA GLY A 64 0.45 15.99 -19.95
C GLY A 64 -0.25 14.67 -20.26
N THR A 65 -0.86 14.66 -21.43
CA THR A 65 -1.53 13.48 -21.99
C THR A 65 -0.90 13.12 -23.32
N GLN A 66 -0.91 11.83 -23.67
CA GLN A 66 -0.39 11.33 -24.93
C GLN A 66 -1.31 10.22 -25.47
N ARG A 67 -1.42 10.07 -26.79
CA ARG A 67 -2.11 8.91 -27.35
C ARG A 67 -1.37 7.64 -26.94
N LYS A 68 -2.09 6.60 -26.55
CA LYS A 68 -1.53 5.31 -26.17
C LYS A 68 -0.61 4.73 -27.23
N GLY A 69 -0.95 4.96 -28.49
CA GLY A 69 -0.11 4.62 -29.62
C GLY A 69 1.28 5.27 -29.58
N ASP A 70 1.40 6.51 -29.13
CA ASP A 70 2.66 7.28 -29.08
C ASP A 70 3.48 6.99 -27.83
N VAL A 71 2.93 6.27 -26.85
CA VAL A 71 3.62 5.96 -25.61
C VAL A 71 4.76 4.96 -25.85
N THR A 72 5.97 5.33 -25.43
CA THR A 72 7.18 4.49 -25.52
C THR A 72 7.54 3.78 -24.22
N SER A 73 6.82 4.09 -23.15
CA SER A 73 7.06 3.58 -21.80
C SER A 73 6.06 2.48 -21.43
N ALA A 74 6.36 1.69 -20.39
CA ALA A 74 5.42 0.71 -19.83
C ALA A 74 4.40 1.43 -18.94
N ILE A 75 3.19 1.64 -19.48
CA ILE A 75 2.05 2.26 -18.78
C ILE A 75 0.84 1.34 -18.91
N SER A 76 0.15 1.10 -17.78
CA SER A 76 -1.16 0.44 -17.77
C SER A 76 -2.23 1.44 -17.34
N SER A 77 -3.28 1.55 -18.11
CA SER A 77 -4.43 2.42 -17.83
C SER A 77 -5.67 1.58 -17.56
N VAL A 78 -6.36 1.88 -16.49
CA VAL A 78 -7.63 1.22 -16.11
C VAL A 78 -8.70 2.31 -15.99
N LYS A 79 -9.74 2.19 -16.77
CA LYS A 79 -10.89 3.11 -16.77
C LYS A 79 -12.01 2.63 -15.86
N SER A 80 -12.92 3.54 -15.53
CA SER A 80 -14.02 3.30 -14.60
C SER A 80 -14.93 2.11 -14.98
N GLU A 81 -15.08 1.84 -16.27
CA GLU A 81 -15.88 0.70 -16.77
C GLU A 81 -15.26 -0.66 -16.38
N SER A 82 -13.93 -0.69 -16.23
CA SER A 82 -13.15 -1.89 -15.91
C SER A 82 -12.83 -2.02 -14.42
N PHE A 83 -13.27 -1.08 -13.57
CA PHE A 83 -12.97 -1.12 -12.15
C PHE A 83 -13.60 -2.32 -11.44
N VAL A 84 -12.94 -2.75 -10.36
CA VAL A 84 -13.51 -3.74 -9.44
C VAL A 84 -14.81 -3.18 -8.86
N LYS A 85 -15.90 -3.89 -9.06
CA LYS A 85 -17.22 -3.50 -8.54
C LYS A 85 -17.43 -4.09 -7.14
N GLY A 86 -18.18 -3.39 -6.30
CA GLY A 86 -18.51 -3.82 -4.94
C GLY A 86 -18.15 -2.77 -3.88
N ALA A 87 -18.11 -3.19 -2.61
CA ALA A 87 -17.78 -2.32 -1.49
C ALA A 87 -16.25 -2.14 -1.38
N VAL A 88 -15.65 -1.39 -2.29
CA VAL A 88 -14.22 -1.05 -2.25
C VAL A 88 -13.97 0.04 -1.21
N THR A 89 -12.84 -0.04 -0.53
CA THR A 89 -12.53 0.86 0.59
C THR A 89 -11.72 2.09 0.19
N ASP A 90 -10.93 1.98 -0.87
CA ASP A 90 -10.14 3.08 -1.44
C ASP A 90 -9.92 2.90 -2.95
N ALA A 91 -9.39 3.96 -3.59
CA ALA A 91 -9.16 3.96 -5.03
C ALA A 91 -8.17 2.89 -5.53
N GLY A 92 -7.26 2.41 -4.68
CA GLY A 92 -6.31 1.35 -5.06
C GLY A 92 -7.02 0.03 -5.35
N GLN A 93 -8.04 -0.31 -4.58
CA GLN A 93 -8.79 -1.55 -4.76
C GLN A 93 -9.56 -1.61 -6.10
N LEU A 94 -9.89 -0.45 -6.68
CA LEU A 94 -10.54 -0.39 -7.99
C LEU A 94 -9.74 -1.10 -9.09
N ILE A 95 -8.41 -1.12 -8.96
CA ILE A 95 -7.48 -1.70 -9.92
C ILE A 95 -6.77 -2.96 -9.42
N GLN A 96 -7.20 -3.50 -8.28
CA GLN A 96 -6.64 -4.73 -7.73
C GLN A 96 -6.75 -5.87 -8.76
N GLY A 97 -5.62 -6.52 -9.06
CA GLY A 97 -5.56 -7.60 -10.05
C GLY A 97 -5.80 -7.18 -11.51
N LYS A 98 -5.84 -5.88 -11.83
CA LYS A 98 -6.02 -5.38 -13.20
C LYS A 98 -4.72 -5.03 -13.91
N VAL A 99 -3.64 -4.83 -13.18
CA VAL A 99 -2.35 -4.36 -13.68
C VAL A 99 -1.27 -5.38 -13.36
N ALA A 100 -0.56 -5.89 -14.36
CA ALA A 100 0.54 -6.83 -14.16
C ALA A 100 1.70 -6.15 -13.42
N GLY A 101 2.31 -6.86 -12.47
CA GLY A 101 3.42 -6.38 -11.64
C GLY A 101 3.00 -5.42 -10.53
N LEU A 102 1.71 -5.10 -10.40
CA LEU A 102 1.16 -4.29 -9.31
C LEU A 102 0.45 -5.17 -8.31
N ASN A 103 1.06 -5.35 -7.14
CA ASN A 103 0.46 -6.04 -6.01
C ASN A 103 -0.30 -5.06 -5.13
N ILE A 104 -1.57 -5.34 -4.90
CA ILE A 104 -2.46 -4.55 -4.04
C ILE A 104 -3.05 -5.49 -3.01
N SER A 105 -2.79 -5.23 -1.74
CA SER A 105 -3.27 -6.06 -0.64
C SER A 105 -3.85 -5.24 0.51
N LEU A 106 -4.85 -5.81 1.16
CA LEU A 106 -5.34 -5.38 2.46
C LEU A 106 -4.80 -6.36 3.50
N PRO A 107 -3.77 -5.97 4.27
CA PRO A 107 -3.10 -6.90 5.18
C PRO A 107 -3.93 -7.27 6.41
N SER A 108 -5.04 -6.58 6.64
CA SER A 108 -5.94 -6.85 7.76
C SER A 108 -7.41 -6.64 7.38
N GLY A 109 -8.32 -7.26 8.13
CA GLY A 109 -9.76 -7.00 8.06
C GLY A 109 -10.20 -5.72 8.80
N ASP A 110 -9.28 -4.91 9.27
CA ASP A 110 -9.57 -3.64 9.94
C ASP A 110 -10.07 -2.62 8.91
N PRO A 111 -11.28 -2.05 9.06
CA PRO A 111 -11.81 -1.05 8.14
C PRO A 111 -11.01 0.26 8.10
N THR A 112 -10.12 0.47 9.07
CA THR A 112 -9.19 1.61 9.12
C THR A 112 -7.85 1.31 8.43
N GLY A 113 -7.61 0.05 8.05
CA GLY A 113 -6.39 -0.41 7.42
C GLY A 113 -6.14 0.25 6.07
N ASN A 114 -4.90 0.63 5.80
CA ASN A 114 -4.50 1.18 4.52
C ASN A 114 -4.19 0.04 3.53
N THR A 115 -4.64 0.20 2.30
CA THR A 115 -4.21 -0.64 1.19
C THR A 115 -2.70 -0.52 0.99
N GLN A 116 -2.01 -1.65 0.95
CA GLN A 116 -0.60 -1.70 0.63
C GLN A 116 -0.42 -1.97 -0.86
N ILE A 117 0.47 -1.20 -1.47
CA ILE A 117 0.77 -1.28 -2.89
C ILE A 117 2.27 -1.47 -3.08
N MET A 118 2.61 -2.44 -3.91
CA MET A 118 3.97 -2.71 -4.34
C MET A 118 4.01 -2.92 -5.85
N LEU A 119 4.96 -2.27 -6.54
CA LEU A 119 5.16 -2.41 -7.97
C LEU A 119 6.52 -3.02 -8.25
N ARG A 120 6.54 -4.19 -8.96
CA ARG A 120 7.77 -4.86 -9.40
C ARG A 120 8.75 -5.25 -8.28
N GLY A 121 8.26 -5.42 -7.06
CA GLY A 121 9.06 -5.90 -5.93
C GLY A 121 9.68 -4.80 -5.06
N ILE A 122 10.60 -5.20 -4.19
CA ILE A 122 11.25 -4.33 -3.19
C ILE A 122 12.46 -3.65 -3.82
N SER A 123 12.51 -2.32 -3.78
CA SER A 123 13.58 -1.51 -4.38
C SER A 123 14.50 -0.85 -3.35
N SER A 124 14.12 -0.78 -2.08
CA SER A 124 14.90 -0.20 -0.98
C SER A 124 14.76 -1.03 0.28
N LEU A 125 15.77 -1.00 1.14
CA LEU A 125 15.75 -1.68 2.45
C LEU A 125 15.10 -0.82 3.54
N LYS A 126 15.11 0.50 3.41
CA LYS A 126 14.59 1.47 4.39
C LYS A 126 13.52 2.40 3.82
N GLY A 127 13.52 2.64 2.51
CA GLY A 127 12.76 3.71 1.86
C GLY A 127 11.30 3.40 1.55
N GLY A 128 10.79 2.24 1.97
CA GLY A 128 9.45 1.80 1.62
C GLY A 128 9.34 1.34 0.15
N THR A 129 8.19 0.79 -0.21
CA THR A 129 7.93 0.18 -1.53
C THR A 129 6.74 0.82 -2.26
N SER A 130 6.06 1.77 -1.61
CA SER A 130 4.84 2.37 -2.16
C SER A 130 5.13 3.30 -3.33
N PRO A 131 4.37 3.18 -4.45
CA PRO A 131 4.41 4.13 -5.55
C PRO A 131 3.97 5.54 -5.11
N LEU A 132 4.42 6.55 -5.85
CA LEU A 132 3.88 7.91 -5.74
C LEU A 132 2.42 7.92 -6.22
N VAL A 133 1.51 8.42 -5.41
CA VAL A 133 0.11 8.61 -5.81
C VAL A 133 -0.13 10.08 -6.13
N LEU A 134 -0.62 10.34 -7.34
CA LEU A 134 -1.06 11.66 -7.78
C LEU A 134 -2.57 11.64 -8.00
N VAL A 135 -3.24 12.68 -7.54
CA VAL A 135 -4.67 12.90 -7.79
C VAL A 135 -4.81 14.20 -8.55
N ASP A 136 -5.25 14.11 -9.79
CA ASP A 136 -5.34 15.25 -10.73
C ASP A 136 -4.01 16.02 -10.85
N GLY A 137 -2.88 15.26 -10.84
CA GLY A 137 -1.52 15.78 -10.96
C GLY A 137 -0.87 16.26 -9.66
N VAL A 138 -1.58 16.25 -8.52
CA VAL A 138 -1.06 16.69 -7.21
C VAL A 138 -0.78 15.50 -6.31
N PRO A 139 0.34 15.44 -5.57
CA PRO A 139 0.61 14.38 -4.60
C PRO A 139 -0.53 14.20 -3.59
N GLY A 140 -0.99 12.95 -3.46
CA GLY A 140 -2.12 12.57 -2.62
C GLY A 140 -1.98 11.18 -2.04
N SER A 141 -3.10 10.59 -1.62
CA SER A 141 -3.18 9.21 -1.18
C SER A 141 -4.48 8.57 -1.67
N LEU A 142 -4.50 7.25 -1.77
CA LEU A 142 -5.61 6.47 -2.33
C LEU A 142 -6.91 6.62 -1.54
N ASN A 143 -6.80 6.79 -0.23
CA ASN A 143 -7.94 6.90 0.68
C ASN A 143 -8.53 8.33 0.79
N THR A 144 -7.96 9.30 0.06
CA THR A 144 -8.48 10.68 0.06
C THR A 144 -9.47 10.95 -1.05
N VAL A 145 -9.63 10.04 -2.02
CA VAL A 145 -10.57 10.17 -3.14
C VAL A 145 -11.65 9.11 -3.00
N ALA A 146 -12.90 9.52 -3.08
CA ALA A 146 -14.01 8.58 -3.13
C ALA A 146 -13.89 7.71 -4.40
N PRO A 147 -14.00 6.39 -4.32
CA PRO A 147 -13.92 5.50 -5.48
C PRO A 147 -14.88 5.88 -6.61
N GLU A 148 -16.05 6.38 -6.26
CA GLU A 148 -17.11 6.81 -7.18
C GLU A 148 -16.74 8.04 -8.00
N ASP A 149 -15.79 8.85 -7.51
CA ASP A 149 -15.33 10.07 -8.19
C ASP A 149 -14.16 9.80 -9.16
N VAL A 150 -13.66 8.57 -9.24
CA VAL A 150 -12.52 8.20 -10.10
C VAL A 150 -12.99 7.91 -11.52
N GLU A 151 -12.33 8.51 -12.52
CA GLU A 151 -12.53 8.28 -13.96
C GLU A 151 -11.58 7.23 -14.51
N SER A 152 -10.28 7.40 -14.22
CA SER A 152 -9.22 6.46 -14.62
C SER A 152 -8.08 6.43 -13.62
N ILE A 153 -7.34 5.32 -13.67
CA ILE A 153 -6.09 5.16 -12.92
C ILE A 153 -5.03 4.68 -13.89
N ASP A 154 -3.98 5.48 -14.04
CA ASP A 154 -2.83 5.19 -14.88
C ASP A 154 -1.64 4.80 -14.01
N VAL A 155 -1.00 3.67 -14.32
CA VAL A 155 0.15 3.14 -13.58
C VAL A 155 1.39 3.21 -14.46
N LEU A 156 2.34 4.06 -14.08
CA LEU A 156 3.62 4.25 -14.74
C LEU A 156 4.63 3.32 -14.10
N LYS A 157 5.12 2.32 -14.86
CA LYS A 157 5.89 1.20 -14.31
C LYS A 157 7.40 1.31 -14.52
N ASP A 158 7.85 2.07 -15.52
CA ASP A 158 9.27 2.16 -15.86
C ASP A 158 9.88 3.54 -15.61
N GLY A 159 11.21 3.58 -15.49
CA GLY A 159 11.93 4.80 -15.20
C GLY A 159 11.82 5.87 -16.29
N SER A 160 11.53 5.51 -17.54
CA SER A 160 11.35 6.50 -18.59
C SER A 160 10.06 7.30 -18.42
N ALA A 161 9.00 6.66 -17.93
CA ALA A 161 7.75 7.33 -17.59
C ALA A 161 7.84 8.11 -16.28
N THR A 162 8.55 7.57 -15.28
CA THR A 162 8.55 8.10 -13.90
C THR A 162 9.66 9.09 -13.60
N ALA A 163 10.74 9.15 -14.42
CA ALA A 163 11.88 10.04 -14.19
C ALA A 163 11.50 11.53 -14.11
N ILE A 164 10.43 11.93 -14.79
CA ILE A 164 9.95 13.31 -14.76
C ILE A 164 9.40 13.72 -13.38
N TYR A 165 9.00 12.73 -12.55
CA TYR A 165 8.57 12.93 -11.15
C TYR A 165 9.73 12.86 -10.16
N GLY A 166 10.95 12.60 -10.67
CA GLY A 166 12.18 12.57 -9.90
C GLY A 166 12.23 11.47 -8.86
N THR A 167 12.78 11.81 -7.73
CA THR A 167 13.06 10.89 -6.62
C THR A 167 11.83 10.24 -6.00
N ARG A 168 10.66 10.84 -6.19
CA ARG A 168 9.40 10.28 -5.72
C ARG A 168 8.87 9.16 -6.63
N GLY A 169 9.36 9.07 -7.88
CA GLY A 169 8.89 8.10 -8.88
C GLY A 169 9.63 6.77 -8.90
N THR A 170 10.57 6.52 -7.99
CA THR A 170 11.44 5.33 -7.99
C THR A 170 10.67 4.02 -7.86
N ASN A 171 9.60 4.01 -7.09
CA ASN A 171 8.72 2.84 -6.89
C ASN A 171 7.54 2.80 -7.88
N GLY A 172 7.60 3.62 -8.96
CA GLY A 172 6.48 3.82 -9.87
C GLY A 172 5.57 4.97 -9.48
N VAL A 173 4.62 5.29 -10.36
CA VAL A 173 3.66 6.37 -10.14
C VAL A 173 2.26 5.89 -10.48
N ILE A 174 1.31 6.17 -9.60
CA ILE A 174 -0.12 5.92 -9.80
C ILE A 174 -0.80 7.28 -9.97
N ILE A 175 -1.39 7.52 -11.12
CA ILE A 175 -2.10 8.75 -11.42
C ILE A 175 -3.59 8.48 -11.40
N ILE A 176 -4.29 9.10 -10.48
CA ILE A 176 -5.75 9.05 -10.37
C ILE A 176 -6.30 10.29 -11.06
N THR A 177 -7.09 10.08 -12.09
CA THR A 177 -7.86 11.12 -12.75
C THR A 177 -9.29 11.04 -12.25
N THR A 178 -9.81 12.16 -11.76
CA THR A 178 -11.17 12.22 -11.24
C THR A 178 -12.14 12.66 -12.31
N LYS A 179 -13.41 12.26 -12.18
CA LYS A 179 -14.50 12.61 -13.09
C LYS A 179 -14.64 14.12 -13.17
N GLN A 180 -14.57 14.67 -14.37
CA GLN A 180 -14.70 16.09 -14.66
C GLN A 180 -15.90 16.36 -15.55
N SER A 181 -16.44 17.57 -15.46
CA SER A 181 -17.48 18.04 -16.33
C SER A 181 -16.93 18.47 -17.69
N ARG A 182 -17.74 18.38 -18.73
CA ARG A 182 -17.43 18.83 -20.09
C ARG A 182 -17.99 20.22 -20.35
N LYS A 183 -17.46 20.92 -21.37
CA LYS A 183 -18.05 22.17 -21.85
C LYS A 183 -19.46 21.91 -22.40
N GLU A 184 -20.36 22.89 -22.20
CA GLU A 184 -21.75 22.85 -22.70
C GLU A 184 -22.54 21.63 -22.21
N MET A 185 -22.16 21.07 -21.05
CA MET A 185 -22.87 20.00 -20.39
C MET A 185 -24.01 20.54 -19.54
N ALA A 186 -25.22 20.06 -19.76
CA ALA A 186 -26.34 20.36 -18.87
C ALA A 186 -26.02 19.90 -17.44
N PRO A 187 -26.47 20.63 -16.41
CA PRO A 187 -26.28 20.20 -15.03
C PRO A 187 -26.88 18.84 -14.79
N THR A 188 -26.09 17.93 -14.24
CA THR A 188 -26.50 16.56 -13.86
C THR A 188 -26.18 16.32 -12.40
N ILE A 189 -27.10 15.64 -11.72
CA ILE A 189 -26.94 15.18 -10.35
C ILE A 189 -26.92 13.67 -10.39
N ASP A 190 -25.84 13.06 -9.88
CA ASP A 190 -25.70 11.63 -9.77
C ASP A 190 -25.65 11.24 -8.29
N TYR A 191 -26.43 10.25 -7.91
CA TYR A 191 -26.37 9.63 -6.60
C TYR A 191 -25.96 8.16 -6.74
N ASN A 192 -24.94 7.76 -5.99
CA ASN A 192 -24.50 6.38 -5.86
C ASN A 192 -24.46 5.99 -4.38
N GLY A 193 -24.95 4.81 -4.06
CA GLY A 193 -24.92 4.33 -2.70
C GLY A 193 -24.98 2.82 -2.63
N TYR A 194 -24.40 2.25 -1.57
CA TYR A 194 -24.49 0.83 -1.28
C TYR A 194 -24.55 0.57 0.21
N VAL A 195 -25.04 -0.63 0.54
CA VAL A 195 -24.99 -1.23 1.87
C VAL A 195 -24.27 -2.57 1.72
N SER A 196 -23.36 -2.87 2.63
CA SER A 196 -22.66 -4.15 2.69
C SER A 196 -22.76 -4.79 4.06
N VAL A 197 -22.82 -6.12 4.09
CA VAL A 197 -22.83 -6.93 5.31
C VAL A 197 -21.61 -7.84 5.28
N SER A 198 -20.81 -7.79 6.34
CA SER A 198 -19.57 -8.55 6.44
C SER A 198 -19.56 -9.41 7.69
N ASN A 199 -19.09 -10.64 7.54
CA ASN A 199 -18.88 -11.59 8.63
C ASN A 199 -17.46 -12.16 8.54
N ILE A 200 -16.95 -12.69 9.64
CA ILE A 200 -15.68 -13.41 9.64
C ILE A 200 -15.87 -14.72 8.84
N LEU A 201 -15.07 -14.89 7.80
CA LEU A 201 -15.14 -16.07 6.93
C LEU A 201 -14.60 -17.32 7.63
N ASN A 202 -13.40 -17.20 8.21
CA ASN A 202 -12.70 -18.30 8.89
C ASN A 202 -12.29 -17.86 10.29
N ARG A 203 -12.64 -18.63 11.28
CA ARG A 203 -12.14 -18.48 12.64
C ARG A 203 -10.97 -19.46 12.84
N PRO A 204 -9.91 -19.05 13.54
CA PRO A 204 -8.92 -20.02 14.01
C PRO A 204 -9.57 -21.08 14.90
N ASP A 205 -9.18 -22.32 14.72
CA ASP A 205 -9.73 -23.46 15.43
C ASP A 205 -9.00 -23.66 16.77
N PHE A 206 -9.57 -23.06 17.83
CA PHE A 206 -9.05 -23.13 19.20
C PHE A 206 -9.84 -24.14 20.01
N MET A 207 -9.20 -24.74 21.03
CA MET A 207 -9.90 -25.58 21.98
C MET A 207 -11.01 -24.81 22.68
N ASP A 208 -12.17 -25.41 22.80
CA ASP A 208 -13.25 -24.95 23.68
C ASP A 208 -13.08 -25.48 25.13
N ALA A 209 -14.05 -25.17 25.97
CA ALA A 209 -13.97 -25.60 27.37
C ALA A 209 -14.02 -27.12 27.53
N ASP A 210 -14.75 -27.83 26.66
CA ASP A 210 -14.89 -29.28 26.71
C ASP A 210 -13.64 -29.99 26.21
N ASP A 211 -13.04 -29.48 25.13
CA ASP A 211 -11.71 -29.92 24.64
C ASP A 211 -10.65 -29.82 25.75
N LEU A 212 -10.64 -28.68 26.45
CA LEU A 212 -9.69 -28.43 27.52
C LEU A 212 -9.91 -29.39 28.70
N ARG A 213 -11.17 -29.62 29.09
CA ARG A 213 -11.55 -30.59 30.15
C ARG A 213 -11.19 -32.02 29.76
N GLN A 214 -11.39 -32.38 28.48
CA GLN A 214 -10.96 -33.69 27.98
C GLN A 214 -9.45 -33.88 28.15
N LYS A 215 -8.64 -32.89 27.78
CA LYS A 215 -7.18 -32.96 27.95
C LYS A 215 -6.76 -33.08 29.41
N TRP A 216 -7.41 -32.38 30.31
CA TRP A 216 -7.15 -32.57 31.76
C TRP A 216 -7.48 -33.98 32.25
N ASN A 217 -8.58 -34.54 31.77
CA ASN A 217 -8.97 -35.94 32.11
C ASN A 217 -7.99 -36.97 31.52
N GLU A 218 -7.37 -36.68 30.39
CA GLU A 218 -6.31 -37.49 29.77
C GLU A 218 -4.96 -37.37 30.50
N GLY A 219 -4.89 -36.60 31.59
CA GLY A 219 -3.70 -36.45 32.42
C GLY A 219 -2.70 -35.43 31.91
N TYR A 220 -3.08 -34.58 30.95
CA TYR A 220 -2.28 -33.40 30.58
C TYR A 220 -2.21 -32.47 31.78
N THR A 221 -1.16 -32.56 32.56
CA THR A 221 -0.84 -31.56 33.57
C THR A 221 -0.22 -30.34 32.85
N PHE A 222 -1.06 -29.41 32.48
CA PHE A 222 -0.59 -28.07 32.20
C PHE A 222 0.06 -27.51 33.45
N ASN A 223 1.36 -27.63 33.57
CA ASN A 223 2.12 -27.26 34.77
C ASN A 223 2.04 -25.75 35.00
N GLY A 224 1.17 -25.37 35.85
CA GLY A 224 1.03 -23.98 36.26
C GLY A 224 -0.33 -23.81 36.95
N ALA A 225 -0.35 -23.13 38.06
CA ALA A 225 -1.57 -22.70 38.79
C ALA A 225 -2.55 -21.91 37.89
N ASN A 226 -2.23 -21.78 36.61
CA ASN A 226 -2.86 -20.87 35.65
C ASN A 226 -3.92 -21.54 34.78
N LEU A 227 -3.91 -22.87 34.67
CA LEU A 227 -4.92 -23.61 33.93
C LEU A 227 -5.71 -24.47 34.91
N LYS A 228 -6.75 -23.90 35.49
CA LYS A 228 -7.79 -24.64 36.23
C LYS A 228 -9.11 -24.45 35.52
N ASP A 229 -10.03 -25.34 35.76
CA ASP A 229 -11.42 -25.19 35.35
C ASP A 229 -12.12 -24.14 36.26
N PHE A 230 -12.61 -23.08 35.63
CA PHE A 230 -13.37 -22.01 36.31
C PHE A 230 -14.90 -22.20 36.13
N GLY A 231 -15.31 -23.26 35.44
CA GLY A 231 -16.70 -23.65 35.31
C GLY A 231 -17.48 -23.01 34.17
N ALA A 232 -16.90 -22.02 33.46
CA ALA A 232 -17.56 -21.38 32.32
C ALA A 232 -17.35 -22.16 31.00
N ASN A 233 -17.97 -21.66 29.93
CA ASN A 233 -17.69 -22.00 28.54
C ASN A 233 -17.82 -20.71 27.72
N THR A 234 -16.73 -19.96 27.60
CA THR A 234 -16.70 -18.62 26.99
C THR A 234 -16.09 -18.66 25.61
N ASP A 235 -16.86 -18.29 24.60
CA ASP A 235 -16.33 -17.96 23.25
C ASP A 235 -15.75 -16.54 23.26
N TRP A 236 -14.51 -16.41 23.71
CA TRP A 236 -13.83 -15.12 23.85
C TRP A 236 -13.75 -14.33 22.53
N LEU A 237 -13.59 -15.01 21.41
CA LEU A 237 -13.57 -14.36 20.10
C LEU A 237 -14.97 -13.89 19.70
N GLY A 238 -16.00 -14.67 20.03
CA GLY A 238 -17.41 -14.31 19.84
C GLY A 238 -17.79 -13.04 20.58
N GLU A 239 -17.31 -12.87 21.83
CA GLU A 239 -17.56 -11.67 22.65
C GLU A 239 -17.01 -10.38 22.04
N LEU A 240 -15.99 -10.47 21.16
CA LEU A 240 -15.33 -9.34 20.53
C LEU A 240 -15.73 -9.12 19.07
N THR A 241 -16.56 -9.99 18.51
CA THR A 241 -16.90 -9.95 17.09
C THR A 241 -18.39 -9.73 16.86
N ARG A 242 -18.72 -9.25 15.66
CA ARG A 242 -20.10 -8.97 15.26
C ARG A 242 -20.27 -9.14 13.75
N THR A 243 -21.50 -9.29 13.30
CA THR A 243 -21.88 -8.99 11.92
C THR A 243 -21.77 -7.48 11.70
N ALA A 244 -20.96 -7.08 10.74
CA ALA A 244 -20.69 -5.68 10.46
C ALA A 244 -21.56 -5.17 9.29
N VAL A 245 -22.21 -4.03 9.47
CA VAL A 245 -23.04 -3.38 8.44
C VAL A 245 -22.39 -2.06 8.07
N SER A 246 -22.03 -1.92 6.80
CA SER A 246 -21.38 -0.74 6.27
C SER A 246 -22.22 -0.13 5.15
N HIS A 247 -22.16 1.20 4.99
CA HIS A 247 -22.83 1.88 3.90
C HIS A 247 -22.03 3.09 3.40
N SER A 248 -22.23 3.42 2.12
CA SER A 248 -21.62 4.58 1.48
C SER A 248 -22.66 5.31 0.65
N HIS A 249 -22.58 6.64 0.62
CA HIS A 249 -23.45 7.54 -0.14
C HIS A 249 -22.60 8.60 -0.81
N ASN A 250 -22.68 8.68 -2.12
CA ASN A 250 -22.00 9.69 -2.94
C ASN A 250 -23.03 10.50 -3.72
N LEU A 251 -23.00 11.82 -3.58
CA LEU A 251 -23.80 12.74 -4.36
C LEU A 251 -22.86 13.63 -5.14
N SER A 252 -22.97 13.65 -6.47
CA SER A 252 -22.18 14.51 -7.34
C SER A 252 -23.02 15.39 -8.24
N LEU A 253 -22.58 16.64 -8.42
CA LEU A 253 -23.13 17.64 -9.32
C LEU A 253 -22.08 17.98 -10.36
N ARG A 254 -22.42 17.87 -11.63
CA ARG A 254 -21.55 18.21 -12.75
C ARG A 254 -22.32 19.08 -13.76
N GLY A 255 -21.65 20.06 -14.35
CA GLY A 255 -22.25 20.88 -15.38
C GLY A 255 -21.22 21.79 -16.03
N GLY A 256 -21.55 22.33 -17.18
CA GLY A 256 -20.64 23.21 -17.89
C GLY A 256 -21.35 24.12 -18.87
N SER A 257 -20.90 25.37 -18.94
CA SER A 257 -21.18 26.32 -20.01
C SER A 257 -20.07 26.30 -21.06
N LYS A 258 -20.14 27.16 -22.05
CA LYS A 258 -19.09 27.36 -23.07
C LYS A 258 -17.71 27.64 -22.44
N ASN A 259 -17.68 28.39 -21.37
CA ASN A 259 -16.45 28.90 -20.78
C ASN A 259 -16.16 28.35 -19.37
N THR A 260 -17.13 27.80 -18.65
CA THR A 260 -16.98 27.37 -17.27
C THR A 260 -17.48 25.95 -17.09
N ASN A 261 -16.65 25.08 -16.54
CA ASN A 261 -17.03 23.75 -16.14
C ASN A 261 -16.88 23.64 -14.62
N TYR A 262 -17.79 22.89 -13.99
CA TYR A 262 -17.74 22.67 -12.55
C TYR A 262 -18.13 21.23 -12.22
N THR A 263 -17.49 20.71 -11.20
CA THR A 263 -17.82 19.44 -10.57
C THR A 263 -17.80 19.65 -9.07
N ALA A 264 -18.80 19.16 -8.36
CA ALA A 264 -18.81 19.12 -6.91
C ALA A 264 -19.31 17.75 -6.47
N SER A 265 -18.72 17.17 -5.45
CA SER A 265 -19.21 15.93 -4.86
C SER A 265 -19.09 15.95 -3.34
N ILE A 266 -19.98 15.21 -2.70
CA ILE A 266 -19.91 14.88 -1.28
C ILE A 266 -20.11 13.38 -1.13
N ASN A 267 -19.22 12.74 -0.39
CA ASN A 267 -19.28 11.33 -0.08
C ASN A 267 -19.30 11.16 1.44
N TYR A 268 -20.24 10.35 1.92
CA TYR A 268 -20.29 9.87 3.29
C TYR A 268 -20.16 8.37 3.31
N THR A 269 -19.24 7.87 4.11
CA THR A 269 -19.01 6.43 4.27
C THR A 269 -18.94 6.09 5.74
N ASN A 270 -19.71 5.09 6.17
CA ASN A 270 -19.58 4.45 7.46
C ASN A 270 -19.26 2.97 7.25
N ARG A 271 -18.10 2.55 7.72
CA ARG A 271 -17.64 1.16 7.64
C ARG A 271 -17.52 0.60 9.05
N GLN A 272 -18.29 -0.43 9.35
CA GLN A 272 -18.13 -1.20 10.56
C GLN A 272 -17.14 -2.34 10.35
N GLY A 273 -16.26 -2.57 11.32
CA GLY A 273 -15.45 -3.78 11.36
C GLY A 273 -16.18 -4.93 12.02
N THR A 274 -15.79 -6.14 11.66
CA THR A 274 -16.28 -7.37 12.31
C THR A 274 -15.83 -7.48 13.77
N PHE A 275 -14.82 -6.73 14.18
CA PHE A 275 -14.42 -6.52 15.57
C PHE A 275 -15.19 -5.35 16.17
N ILE A 276 -15.60 -5.44 17.43
CA ILE A 276 -16.24 -4.31 18.14
C ILE A 276 -15.27 -3.13 18.27
N LYS A 277 -15.79 -1.90 18.23
CA LYS A 277 -15.00 -0.66 18.26
C LYS A 277 -13.91 -0.55 17.17
N THR A 278 -14.18 -1.09 15.98
CA THR A 278 -13.36 -0.91 14.78
C THR A 278 -14.19 -0.27 13.67
N ASP A 279 -14.77 0.87 13.95
CA ASP A 279 -15.58 1.60 13.01
C ASP A 279 -14.72 2.64 12.27
N PHE A 280 -15.10 2.97 11.05
CA PHE A 280 -14.48 4.04 10.28
C PHE A 280 -15.59 4.89 9.66
N GLU A 281 -15.55 6.18 9.95
CA GLU A 281 -16.45 7.16 9.36
C GLU A 281 -15.64 8.15 8.55
N ALA A 282 -16.09 8.44 7.31
CA ALA A 282 -15.46 9.40 6.43
C ALA A 282 -16.50 10.32 5.79
N ILE A 283 -16.17 11.61 5.79
CA ILE A 283 -16.87 12.62 4.99
C ILE A 283 -15.83 13.22 4.06
N ASN A 284 -16.09 13.13 2.75
CA ASN A 284 -15.23 13.67 1.71
C ASN A 284 -16.04 14.68 0.89
N GLY A 285 -15.48 15.86 0.68
CA GLY A 285 -16.04 16.89 -0.18
C GLY A 285 -15.02 17.29 -1.23
N ARG A 286 -15.49 17.45 -2.47
CA ARG A 286 -14.67 17.90 -3.59
C ARG A 286 -15.39 18.99 -4.36
N MET A 287 -14.60 19.95 -4.85
CA MET A 287 -15.06 20.96 -5.80
C MET A 287 -13.94 21.21 -6.82
N ASP A 288 -14.29 21.23 -8.09
CA ASP A 288 -13.41 21.60 -9.20
C ASP A 288 -14.13 22.58 -10.11
N ILE A 289 -13.48 23.71 -10.40
CA ILE A 289 -14.01 24.74 -11.30
C ILE A 289 -12.91 25.10 -12.29
N THR A 290 -13.22 24.99 -13.57
CA THR A 290 -12.37 25.43 -14.67
C THR A 290 -13.05 26.52 -15.44
N HIS A 291 -12.39 27.66 -15.61
CA HIS A 291 -12.90 28.80 -16.38
C HIS A 291 -11.89 29.17 -17.48
N SER A 292 -12.41 29.28 -18.72
CA SER A 292 -11.60 29.63 -19.90
C SER A 292 -11.97 31.05 -20.35
N MET A 293 -10.95 31.85 -20.65
CA MET A 293 -11.05 33.27 -21.03
C MET A 293 -10.29 33.53 -22.35
N TYR A 294 -10.60 34.64 -23.03
CA TYR A 294 -9.89 35.07 -24.23
C TYR A 294 -9.83 33.98 -25.29
N ASP A 295 -10.97 33.42 -25.67
CA ASP A 295 -11.08 32.33 -26.66
C ASP A 295 -10.18 31.09 -26.30
N ASN A 296 -10.24 30.70 -25.04
CA ASN A 296 -9.46 29.62 -24.46
C ASN A 296 -7.93 29.83 -24.40
N LYS A 297 -7.43 31.06 -24.62
CA LYS A 297 -6.03 31.37 -24.46
C LYS A 297 -5.56 31.34 -23.01
N LEU A 298 -6.45 31.74 -22.08
CA LEU A 298 -6.18 31.66 -20.64
C LEU A 298 -7.22 30.77 -19.98
N THR A 299 -6.77 29.76 -19.24
CA THR A 299 -7.64 28.89 -18.47
C THR A 299 -7.19 28.89 -17.01
N ALA A 300 -8.10 29.21 -16.12
CA ALA A 300 -7.92 29.10 -14.67
C ALA A 300 -8.66 27.85 -14.17
N ASN A 301 -7.99 27.06 -13.36
CA ASN A 301 -8.59 25.95 -12.65
C ASN A 301 -8.34 26.11 -11.15
N VAL A 302 -9.40 25.87 -10.36
CA VAL A 302 -9.34 25.80 -8.91
C VAL A 302 -10.01 24.50 -8.47
N SER A 303 -9.28 23.69 -7.74
CA SER A 303 -9.82 22.49 -7.11
C SER A 303 -9.55 22.47 -5.62
N THR A 304 -10.54 22.03 -4.87
CA THR A 304 -10.47 21.85 -3.43
C THR A 304 -10.98 20.49 -3.07
N PHE A 305 -10.26 19.84 -2.16
CA PHE A 305 -10.63 18.58 -1.59
C PHE A 305 -10.56 18.68 -0.07
N VAL A 306 -11.60 18.27 0.62
CA VAL A 306 -11.69 18.26 2.08
C VAL A 306 -12.14 16.88 2.51
N SER A 307 -11.41 16.26 3.44
CA SER A 307 -11.86 15.02 4.06
C SER A 307 -11.72 15.07 5.57
N GLN A 308 -12.67 14.45 6.26
CA GLN A 308 -12.58 14.15 7.67
C GLN A 308 -12.81 12.66 7.87
N HIS A 309 -11.86 12.00 8.52
CA HIS A 309 -11.97 10.62 8.94
C HIS A 309 -12.04 10.56 10.46
N THR A 310 -12.98 9.78 10.97
CA THR A 310 -13.15 9.52 12.41
C THR A 310 -13.11 8.01 12.64
N MET A 311 -12.34 7.57 13.61
CA MET A 311 -12.22 6.16 13.97
C MET A 311 -12.04 6.01 15.49
N PRO A 312 -12.64 5.01 16.12
CA PRO A 312 -12.37 4.69 17.51
C PRO A 312 -10.90 4.33 17.71
N ARG A 313 -10.34 4.75 18.82
CA ARG A 313 -9.00 4.35 19.23
C ARG A 313 -9.11 3.19 20.23
N SER A 314 -8.82 1.99 19.77
CA SER A 314 -8.79 0.79 20.60
C SER A 314 -7.61 -0.08 20.17
N TRP A 315 -6.99 -0.77 21.14
CA TRP A 315 -5.83 -1.65 20.87
C TRP A 315 -6.31 -3.05 20.46
N ASN A 316 -6.98 -3.10 19.30
CA ASN A 316 -7.69 -4.30 18.85
C ASN A 316 -6.77 -5.49 18.64
N THR A 317 -5.56 -5.29 18.14
CA THR A 317 -4.57 -6.37 17.91
C THR A 317 -4.20 -7.07 19.21
N TYR A 318 -4.02 -6.31 20.29
CA TYR A 318 -3.74 -6.89 21.61
C TYR A 318 -4.94 -7.67 22.15
N ALA A 319 -6.12 -7.07 22.14
CA ALA A 319 -7.35 -7.74 22.59
C ALA A 319 -7.69 -8.99 21.76
N TYR A 320 -7.46 -8.94 20.43
CA TYR A 320 -7.61 -10.10 19.56
C TYR A 320 -6.69 -11.26 20.02
N ARG A 321 -5.41 -10.98 20.25
CA ARG A 321 -4.47 -11.98 20.75
C ARG A 321 -4.92 -12.52 22.10
N GLN A 322 -5.39 -11.65 23.02
CA GLN A 322 -5.88 -12.08 24.33
C GLN A 322 -7.11 -13.00 24.21
N ALA A 323 -8.03 -12.70 23.29
CA ALA A 323 -9.20 -13.54 23.03
C ALA A 323 -8.80 -14.97 22.59
N LEU A 324 -7.75 -15.07 21.78
CA LEU A 324 -7.26 -16.36 21.28
C LEU A 324 -6.56 -17.19 22.36
N ILE A 325 -5.88 -16.56 23.32
CA ILE A 325 -5.09 -17.25 24.35
C ILE A 325 -5.83 -17.45 25.67
N HIS A 326 -7.03 -16.85 25.82
CA HIS A 326 -7.79 -16.95 27.09
C HIS A 326 -8.33 -18.35 27.29
N ASN A 327 -8.29 -18.79 28.55
CA ASN A 327 -8.91 -20.06 28.97
C ASN A 327 -10.41 -20.00 28.76
N PRO A 328 -11.02 -20.85 27.93
CA PRO A 328 -12.45 -20.84 27.65
C PRO A 328 -13.30 -21.20 28.87
N THR A 329 -12.70 -21.77 29.94
CA THR A 329 -13.44 -22.04 31.19
C THR A 329 -13.56 -20.82 32.10
N GLU A 330 -12.89 -19.70 31.78
CA GLU A 330 -13.00 -18.46 32.54
C GLU A 330 -14.25 -17.65 32.12
N PRO A 331 -15.02 -17.11 33.10
CA PRO A 331 -16.13 -16.23 32.78
C PRO A 331 -15.66 -14.82 32.36
N VAL A 332 -16.47 -14.11 31.61
CA VAL A 332 -16.19 -12.70 31.23
C VAL A 332 -16.25 -11.78 32.45
N LYS A 333 -17.18 -12.07 33.36
CA LYS A 333 -17.41 -11.34 34.61
C LYS A 333 -17.54 -12.32 35.77
N ASP A 334 -17.15 -11.85 36.96
CA ASP A 334 -17.34 -12.60 38.20
C ASP A 334 -18.82 -12.55 38.72
N GLU A 335 -19.07 -13.20 39.83
CA GLU A 335 -20.40 -13.26 40.46
C GLU A 335 -20.93 -11.90 40.92
N ASN A 336 -20.03 -10.92 41.11
CA ASN A 336 -20.37 -9.55 41.50
C ASN A 336 -20.67 -8.65 40.30
N GLY A 337 -20.43 -9.15 39.07
CA GLY A 337 -20.57 -8.40 37.83
C GLY A 337 -19.36 -7.54 37.47
N ASP A 338 -18.26 -7.65 38.21
CA ASP A 338 -17.00 -7.03 37.87
C ASP A 338 -16.24 -7.88 36.81
N TRP A 339 -15.28 -7.25 36.09
CA TRP A 339 -14.49 -7.96 35.10
C TRP A 339 -13.68 -9.07 35.76
N PHE A 340 -13.79 -10.29 35.24
CA PHE A 340 -12.96 -11.38 35.70
C PHE A 340 -11.54 -11.20 35.20
N GLU A 341 -10.60 -10.91 36.09
CA GLU A 341 -9.19 -10.68 35.79
C GLU A 341 -8.30 -11.58 36.64
N ARG A 342 -7.18 -11.97 36.03
CA ARG A 342 -6.16 -12.73 36.74
C ARG A 342 -4.87 -11.90 36.80
N ASP A 343 -4.17 -11.98 37.92
CA ASP A 343 -2.87 -11.29 38.05
C ASP A 343 -1.74 -12.10 37.35
N LEU A 344 -1.81 -12.15 36.03
CA LEU A 344 -0.83 -12.81 35.19
C LEU A 344 -0.25 -11.83 34.19
N TYR A 345 1.04 -12.03 33.88
CA TYR A 345 1.75 -11.23 32.92
C TYR A 345 1.27 -11.50 31.49
N PHE A 346 0.95 -10.46 30.74
CA PHE A 346 0.41 -10.55 29.37
C PHE A 346 -0.82 -11.45 29.23
N TYR A 347 -1.68 -11.44 30.25
CA TYR A 347 -2.91 -12.19 30.23
C TYR A 347 -4.04 -11.31 30.82
N ASP A 348 -4.76 -10.65 29.92
CA ASP A 348 -5.77 -9.64 30.25
C ASP A 348 -7.11 -10.02 29.65
N ASN A 349 -8.20 -9.84 30.37
CA ASN A 349 -9.55 -10.06 29.84
C ASN A 349 -9.77 -9.17 28.62
N PRO A 350 -9.93 -9.75 27.41
CA PRO A 350 -9.98 -8.98 26.17
C PRO A 350 -11.25 -8.11 26.06
N VAL A 351 -12.34 -8.53 26.69
CA VAL A 351 -13.62 -7.79 26.68
C VAL A 351 -13.50 -6.54 27.54
N SER A 352 -12.96 -6.67 28.77
CA SER A 352 -12.66 -5.54 29.64
C SER A 352 -11.73 -4.55 28.96
N TYR A 353 -10.66 -5.06 28.36
CA TYR A 353 -9.67 -4.24 27.68
C TYR A 353 -10.28 -3.32 26.60
N ILE A 354 -11.18 -3.85 25.78
CA ILE A 354 -11.84 -3.06 24.73
C ILE A 354 -12.93 -2.14 25.30
N ARG A 355 -13.76 -2.65 26.22
CA ARG A 355 -14.91 -1.89 26.71
C ARG A 355 -14.52 -0.73 27.62
N GLU A 356 -13.45 -0.90 28.41
CA GLU A 356 -12.93 0.13 29.32
C GLU A 356 -11.95 1.09 28.66
N THR A 357 -11.72 0.99 27.35
CA THR A 357 -11.00 1.98 26.56
C THR A 357 -11.98 2.94 25.88
N ILE A 358 -11.78 4.23 26.10
CA ILE A 358 -12.51 5.33 25.44
C ILE A 358 -11.50 6.05 24.56
N GLY A 359 -11.75 6.12 23.25
CA GLY A 359 -10.78 6.79 22.38
C GLY A 359 -11.30 7.06 20.98
N GLU A 360 -10.71 8.08 20.38
CA GLU A 360 -11.05 8.52 19.03
C GLU A 360 -9.84 9.12 18.34
N MET A 361 -9.67 8.79 17.08
CA MET A 361 -8.75 9.48 16.18
C MET A 361 -9.56 10.24 15.15
N LYS A 362 -9.28 11.54 15.01
CA LYS A 362 -9.82 12.40 13.95
C LYS A 362 -8.70 12.86 13.04
N ARG A 363 -8.84 12.62 11.74
CA ARG A 363 -7.91 13.13 10.73
C ARG A 363 -8.65 14.01 9.75
N LYS A 364 -8.18 15.23 9.58
CA LYS A 364 -8.71 16.20 8.59
C LYS A 364 -7.65 16.43 7.53
N ASN A 365 -8.04 16.34 6.27
CA ASN A 365 -7.18 16.70 5.14
C ASN A 365 -7.87 17.81 4.36
N ILE A 366 -7.12 18.85 4.06
CA ILE A 366 -7.54 19.92 3.15
C ILE A 366 -6.50 20.01 2.07
N ARG A 367 -6.92 19.92 0.82
CA ARG A 367 -6.07 20.15 -0.34
C ARG A 367 -6.70 21.24 -1.20
N PHE A 368 -5.91 22.23 -1.47
CA PHE A 368 -6.21 23.30 -2.41
C PHE A 368 -5.25 23.21 -3.58
N ASN A 369 -5.75 23.38 -4.80
CA ASN A 369 -4.95 23.47 -6.01
C ASN A 369 -5.49 24.60 -6.87
N GLY A 370 -4.62 25.52 -7.27
CA GLY A 370 -4.91 26.58 -8.21
C GLY A 370 -3.92 26.51 -9.37
N SER A 371 -4.41 26.56 -10.61
CA SER A 371 -3.55 26.62 -11.77
C SER A 371 -4.03 27.62 -12.83
N LEU A 372 -3.05 28.23 -13.50
CA LEU A 372 -3.25 29.10 -14.65
C LEU A 372 -2.54 28.50 -15.84
N THR A 373 -3.27 28.28 -16.93
CA THR A 373 -2.75 27.78 -18.20
C THR A 373 -2.91 28.86 -19.25
N PHE A 374 -1.80 29.32 -19.83
CA PHE A 374 -1.77 30.34 -20.87
C PHE A 374 -1.24 29.77 -22.17
N ARG A 375 -2.00 29.96 -23.27
CA ARG A 375 -1.65 29.55 -24.62
C ARG A 375 -1.51 30.77 -25.52
N PRO A 376 -0.32 31.41 -25.53
CA PRO A 376 -0.09 32.59 -26.37
C PRO A 376 -0.23 32.27 -27.87
N ILE A 377 0.22 31.08 -28.27
CA ILE A 377 0.07 30.48 -29.61
C ILE A 377 -0.34 29.01 -29.45
N GLU A 378 -0.94 28.41 -30.47
CA GLU A 378 -1.45 27.03 -30.44
C GLU A 378 -0.39 26.00 -30.04
N SER A 379 0.87 26.22 -30.45
CA SER A 379 1.98 25.31 -30.18
C SER A 379 2.63 25.48 -28.80
N LEU A 380 2.32 26.51 -28.03
CA LEU A 380 2.96 26.77 -26.74
C LEU A 380 1.95 26.87 -25.62
N THR A 381 2.11 26.02 -24.61
CA THR A 381 1.32 26.03 -23.37
C THR A 381 2.22 26.34 -22.18
N LEU A 382 1.93 27.41 -21.48
CA LEU A 382 2.57 27.76 -20.22
C LEU A 382 1.60 27.46 -19.07
N LYS A 383 2.04 26.77 -18.05
CA LYS A 383 1.21 26.49 -16.87
C LYS A 383 1.97 26.84 -15.59
N ALA A 384 1.27 27.54 -14.70
CA ALA A 384 1.70 27.76 -13.33
C ALA A 384 0.68 27.11 -12.40
N MET A 385 1.16 26.36 -11.43
CA MET A 385 0.34 25.67 -10.44
C MET A 385 0.88 25.93 -9.04
N TYR A 386 -0.03 26.14 -8.10
CA TYR A 386 0.22 26.13 -6.67
C TYR A 386 -0.74 25.13 -6.01
N ALA A 387 -0.19 24.22 -5.23
CA ALA A 387 -0.97 23.29 -4.42
C ALA A 387 -0.54 23.37 -2.96
N ARG A 388 -1.52 23.34 -2.06
CA ARG A 388 -1.30 23.20 -0.63
C ARG A 388 -2.10 22.01 -0.10
N ARG A 389 -1.45 21.18 0.68
CA ARG A 389 -2.08 20.10 1.45
C ARG A 389 -1.80 20.31 2.92
N SER A 390 -2.83 20.33 3.74
CA SER A 390 -2.74 20.34 5.19
C SER A 390 -3.46 19.13 5.76
N THR A 391 -2.81 18.41 6.64
CA THR A 391 -3.36 17.25 7.34
C THR A 391 -3.18 17.46 8.82
N THR A 392 -4.29 17.55 9.56
CA THR A 392 -4.31 17.61 11.01
C THR A 392 -4.86 16.28 11.55
N SER A 393 -4.17 15.67 12.50
CA SER A 393 -4.64 14.46 13.17
C SER A 393 -4.63 14.67 14.68
N THR A 394 -5.75 14.38 15.32
CA THR A 394 -5.89 14.32 16.77
C THR A 394 -6.20 12.88 17.16
N ASP A 395 -5.38 12.29 17.98
CA ASP A 395 -5.53 10.93 18.51
C ASP A 395 -5.58 11.02 20.05
N GLY A 396 -6.68 10.56 20.63
CA GLY A 396 -6.82 10.55 22.07
C GLY A 396 -7.44 9.25 22.55
N TYR A 397 -6.92 8.71 23.64
CA TYR A 397 -7.57 7.60 24.33
C TYR A 397 -7.42 7.70 25.85
N TYR A 398 -8.34 7.06 26.51
CA TYR A 398 -8.43 6.98 27.94
C TYR A 398 -8.75 5.54 28.37
N GLN A 399 -7.97 5.04 29.29
CA GLN A 399 -8.23 3.80 30.00
C GLN A 399 -8.92 4.14 31.33
N THR A 400 -10.12 3.63 31.55
CA THR A 400 -10.89 3.91 32.78
C THR A 400 -10.20 3.34 34.01
N LYS A 401 -10.69 3.71 35.19
CA LYS A 401 -10.23 3.16 36.48
C LYS A 401 -10.42 1.64 36.57
N LYS A 402 -11.38 1.08 35.80
CA LYS A 402 -11.66 -0.35 35.73
C LYS A 402 -10.88 -1.08 34.65
N HIS A 403 -10.13 -0.36 33.85
CA HIS A 403 -9.32 -0.97 32.78
C HIS A 403 -8.20 -1.82 33.40
N VAL A 404 -8.01 -3.04 32.88
CA VAL A 404 -7.04 -4.00 33.43
C VAL A 404 -5.62 -3.43 33.55
N SER A 405 -5.15 -2.66 32.55
CA SER A 405 -3.83 -2.04 32.62
C SER A 405 -3.69 -0.99 33.71
N THR A 406 -4.75 -0.24 34.01
CA THR A 406 -4.76 0.75 35.10
C THR A 406 -4.80 0.07 36.45
N THR A 407 -5.63 -0.95 36.61
CA THR A 407 -5.73 -1.71 37.87
C THR A 407 -4.45 -2.47 38.21
N LYS A 408 -3.85 -3.17 37.23
CA LYS A 408 -2.57 -3.87 37.44
C LYS A 408 -1.39 -2.93 37.71
N SER A 409 -1.44 -1.71 37.18
CA SER A 409 -0.40 -0.68 37.42
C SER A 409 -0.65 0.12 38.70
N GLY A 410 -1.73 -0.12 39.43
CA GLY A 410 -2.11 0.67 40.63
C GLY A 410 -2.48 2.12 40.30
N ARG A 411 -2.94 2.40 39.09
CA ARG A 411 -3.30 3.73 38.59
C ARG A 411 -4.82 3.95 38.65
N ASN A 412 -5.23 5.21 38.73
CA ASN A 412 -6.64 5.61 38.64
C ASN A 412 -6.94 6.28 37.30
N GLY A 413 -7.05 5.48 36.24
CA GLY A 413 -7.21 5.96 34.88
C GLY A 413 -5.88 6.39 34.24
N TYR A 414 -5.83 6.30 32.89
CA TYR A 414 -4.68 6.72 32.08
C TYR A 414 -5.17 7.42 30.81
N ALA A 415 -4.65 8.60 30.54
CA ALA A 415 -4.95 9.35 29.33
C ALA A 415 -3.72 9.51 28.45
N TYR A 416 -3.96 9.45 27.16
CA TYR A 416 -2.99 9.74 26.12
C TYR A 416 -3.62 10.66 25.07
N ARG A 417 -2.85 11.65 24.62
CA ARG A 417 -3.22 12.52 23.50
C ARG A 417 -2.03 12.76 22.60
N TYR A 418 -2.28 12.67 21.28
CA TYR A 418 -1.32 12.94 20.24
C TYR A 418 -1.96 13.82 19.17
N ASP A 419 -1.37 14.98 18.95
CA ASP A 419 -1.77 15.91 17.91
C ASP A 419 -0.63 16.02 16.89
N SER A 420 -0.95 15.94 15.60
CA SER A 420 0.05 16.09 14.53
C SER A 420 -0.49 16.93 13.40
N ASP A 421 0.37 17.79 12.85
CA ASP A 421 0.11 18.62 11.69
C ASP A 421 1.17 18.36 10.62
N PHE A 422 0.72 18.16 9.41
CA PHE A 422 1.52 18.04 8.21
C PHE A 422 1.07 19.06 7.18
N ASP A 423 1.96 19.96 6.78
CA ASP A 423 1.75 20.94 5.71
C ASP A 423 2.72 20.66 4.55
N ASN A 424 2.18 20.66 3.33
CA ASN A 424 2.94 20.55 2.09
C ASN A 424 2.53 21.68 1.17
N ASN A 425 3.50 22.43 0.66
CA ASN A 425 3.33 23.44 -0.36
C ASN A 425 4.09 23.02 -1.61
N LEU A 426 3.43 23.05 -2.76
CA LEU A 426 4.00 22.68 -4.06
C LEU A 426 3.76 23.84 -5.04
N ILE A 427 4.84 24.29 -5.68
CA ILE A 427 4.79 25.20 -6.82
C ILE A 427 5.33 24.46 -8.03
N GLU A 428 4.62 24.50 -9.14
CA GLU A 428 5.06 23.94 -10.40
C GLU A 428 4.87 24.94 -11.53
N LEU A 429 5.93 25.09 -12.34
CA LEU A 429 5.94 25.92 -13.54
C LEU A 429 6.33 25.04 -14.72
N THR A 430 5.54 25.04 -15.79
CA THR A 430 5.84 24.26 -16.97
C THR A 430 5.63 25.06 -18.25
N ALA A 431 6.48 24.81 -19.24
CA ALA A 431 6.35 25.27 -20.60
C ALA A 431 6.38 24.07 -21.55
N ASN A 432 5.31 23.87 -22.30
CA ASN A 432 5.21 22.78 -23.27
C ASN A 432 5.03 23.36 -24.68
N PHE A 433 6.00 23.06 -25.54
CA PHE A 433 5.93 23.37 -26.96
C PHE A 433 5.62 22.10 -27.73
N GLN A 434 4.56 22.11 -28.53
CA GLN A 434 4.15 20.96 -29.35
C GLN A 434 3.80 21.43 -30.77
N LYS A 435 4.45 20.81 -31.76
CA LYS A 435 4.21 21.16 -33.15
C LYS A 435 4.43 20.00 -34.09
N ALA A 436 3.55 19.87 -35.08
CA ALA A 436 3.68 18.96 -36.21
C ALA A 436 4.28 19.69 -37.40
N PHE A 437 5.28 19.06 -38.06
CA PHE A 437 5.95 19.51 -39.27
C PHE A 437 5.90 18.39 -40.31
N GLY A 438 4.83 18.31 -41.08
CA GLY A 438 4.61 17.23 -42.04
C GLY A 438 4.55 15.89 -41.29
N LYS A 439 5.55 15.02 -41.52
CA LYS A 439 5.64 13.70 -40.85
C LYS A 439 6.32 13.75 -39.47
N HIS A 440 6.75 14.90 -39.00
CA HIS A 440 7.49 15.07 -37.75
C HIS A 440 6.58 15.71 -36.70
N ASN A 441 6.38 15.03 -35.57
CA ASN A 441 5.72 15.56 -34.40
C ASN A 441 6.75 15.74 -33.29
N VAL A 442 6.90 16.95 -32.78
CA VAL A 442 7.84 17.28 -31.69
C VAL A 442 7.09 17.87 -30.52
N SER A 443 7.38 17.37 -29.31
CA SER A 443 6.93 17.98 -28.06
C SER A 443 8.16 18.19 -27.17
N VAL A 444 8.29 19.41 -26.63
CA VAL A 444 9.35 19.79 -25.68
C VAL A 444 8.70 20.36 -24.44
N LEU A 445 8.89 19.70 -23.31
CA LEU A 445 8.45 20.14 -21.99
C LEU A 445 9.66 20.58 -21.18
N ILE A 446 9.60 21.75 -20.57
CA ILE A 446 10.54 22.26 -19.57
C ILE A 446 9.73 22.57 -18.32
N GLY A 447 10.25 22.22 -17.15
CA GLY A 447 9.55 22.45 -15.91
C GLY A 447 10.46 22.73 -14.72
N TYR A 448 9.87 23.37 -13.75
CA TYR A 448 10.43 23.65 -12.43
C TYR A 448 9.41 23.26 -11.38
N ASN A 449 9.85 22.60 -10.31
CA ASN A 449 9.04 22.41 -9.12
C ASN A 449 9.81 22.77 -7.84
N TYR A 450 9.07 23.29 -6.89
CA TYR A 450 9.51 23.53 -5.52
C TYR A 450 8.49 22.92 -4.57
N GLU A 451 8.96 22.11 -3.63
CA GLU A 451 8.14 21.49 -2.61
C GLU A 451 8.73 21.78 -1.22
N ASP A 452 7.86 22.13 -0.28
CA ASP A 452 8.20 22.44 1.11
C ASP A 452 7.26 21.64 2.02
N ASN A 453 7.83 20.76 2.82
CA ASN A 453 7.11 19.93 3.78
C ASN A 453 7.43 20.38 5.19
N THR A 454 6.42 20.50 6.03
CA THR A 454 6.57 20.69 7.47
C THR A 454 5.73 19.66 8.21
N ASN A 455 6.32 19.03 9.20
CA ASN A 455 5.64 18.09 10.09
C ASN A 455 5.91 18.50 11.54
N SER A 456 4.85 18.59 12.34
CA SER A 456 4.94 18.86 13.78
C SER A 456 4.00 17.92 14.53
N ASN A 457 4.42 17.54 15.72
CA ASN A 457 3.59 16.75 16.60
C ASN A 457 3.80 17.10 18.08
N LEU A 458 2.77 16.81 18.87
CA LEU A 458 2.75 16.92 20.32
C LEU A 458 2.14 15.63 20.87
N SER A 459 2.83 15.00 21.80
CA SER A 459 2.37 13.81 22.51
C SER A 459 2.36 14.06 24.00
N MET A 460 1.27 13.67 24.67
CA MET A 460 1.10 13.82 26.10
C MET A 460 0.49 12.56 26.70
N SER A 461 0.96 12.16 27.88
CA SER A 461 0.29 11.14 28.68
C SER A 461 0.28 11.53 30.17
N ASN A 462 -0.81 11.21 30.84
CA ASN A 462 -0.97 11.45 32.27
C ASN A 462 -1.85 10.36 32.89
N TYR A 463 -1.82 10.20 34.19
CA TYR A 463 -2.61 9.19 34.90
C TYR A 463 -3.02 9.66 36.31
N ASP A 464 -3.82 8.85 37.02
CA ASP A 464 -4.44 9.14 38.31
C ASP A 464 -5.44 10.30 38.24
N PHE A 465 -6.47 10.12 37.43
CA PHE A 465 -7.56 11.08 37.28
C PHE A 465 -8.59 10.96 38.40
N PRO A 466 -9.15 12.09 38.92
CA PRO A 466 -10.18 12.06 39.95
C PRO A 466 -11.50 11.43 39.45
N THR A 467 -11.77 11.49 38.15
CA THR A 467 -12.97 10.93 37.52
C THR A 467 -12.70 10.50 36.07
N ASP A 468 -13.37 9.44 35.62
CA ASP A 468 -13.29 8.98 34.21
C ASP A 468 -14.01 9.94 33.23
N ALA A 469 -14.92 10.81 33.75
CA ALA A 469 -15.66 11.77 32.94
C ALA A 469 -14.78 12.77 32.15
N TYR A 470 -13.58 13.04 32.63
CA TYR A 470 -12.64 13.92 31.91
C TYR A 470 -12.03 13.26 30.70
N SER A 471 -11.89 11.94 30.71
CA SER A 471 -11.25 11.18 29.63
C SER A 471 -9.89 11.85 29.26
N TYR A 472 -9.54 11.82 27.99
CA TYR A 472 -8.32 12.49 27.46
C TYR A 472 -8.51 13.99 27.16
N ASN A 473 -9.68 14.57 27.51
CA ASN A 473 -9.99 15.97 27.20
C ASN A 473 -9.48 16.96 28.24
N LYS A 474 -9.06 16.49 29.43
CA LYS A 474 -8.54 17.31 30.51
C LYS A 474 -7.26 16.71 31.11
N MET A 475 -6.19 16.80 30.30
CA MET A 475 -4.90 16.16 30.59
C MET A 475 -4.28 16.63 31.93
N GLU A 476 -4.46 17.89 32.27
CA GLU A 476 -3.91 18.49 33.50
C GLU A 476 -4.57 17.98 34.80
N ALA A 477 -5.72 17.32 34.72
CA ALA A 477 -6.42 16.79 35.89
C ALA A 477 -5.76 15.53 36.49
N GLY A 478 -4.89 14.86 35.73
CA GLY A 478 -4.14 13.70 36.23
C GLY A 478 -3.09 14.08 37.25
N MET A 479 -3.04 13.40 38.38
CA MET A 479 -2.16 13.73 39.50
C MET A 479 -0.69 13.41 39.24
N ALA A 480 -0.40 12.50 38.29
CA ALA A 480 0.97 12.16 37.91
C ALA A 480 1.77 13.37 37.38
N LEU A 481 1.08 14.36 36.75
CA LEU A 481 1.72 15.61 36.34
C LEU A 481 2.34 16.37 37.52
N LYS A 482 1.64 16.43 38.65
CA LYS A 482 2.14 17.12 39.87
C LYS A 482 3.33 16.39 40.50
N ARG A 483 3.45 15.09 40.27
CA ARG A 483 4.57 14.27 40.74
C ARG A 483 5.75 14.24 39.78
N GLY A 484 5.62 14.89 38.60
CA GLY A 484 6.66 14.86 37.56
C GLY A 484 6.71 13.52 36.79
N GLU A 485 5.67 12.73 36.83
CA GLU A 485 5.58 11.39 36.21
C GLU A 485 4.81 11.39 34.88
N ALA A 486 4.16 12.49 34.54
CA ALA A 486 3.50 12.66 33.24
C ALA A 486 4.54 12.82 32.12
N SER A 487 4.19 12.36 30.92
CA SER A 487 5.06 12.53 29.75
C SER A 487 4.52 13.59 28.81
N MET A 488 5.42 14.44 28.30
CA MET A 488 5.12 15.41 27.26
C MET A 488 6.30 15.49 26.31
N THR A 489 6.05 15.29 25.01
CA THR A 489 7.07 15.40 23.97
C THR A 489 6.53 16.17 22.78
N SER A 490 7.38 16.95 22.13
CA SER A 490 7.04 17.64 20.89
C SER A 490 8.17 17.54 19.89
N TYR A 491 7.81 17.60 18.62
CA TYR A 491 8.76 17.48 17.54
C TYR A 491 8.29 18.32 16.34
N LYS A 492 9.23 19.00 15.67
CA LYS A 492 8.96 19.72 14.43
C LYS A 492 10.13 19.58 13.47
N ASN A 493 9.85 19.25 12.23
CA ASN A 493 10.83 19.22 11.16
C ASN A 493 10.26 19.80 9.86
N SER A 494 11.16 20.12 8.93
CA SER A 494 10.80 20.54 7.58
C SER A 494 11.83 20.07 6.56
N ASP A 495 11.40 19.75 5.35
CA ASP A 495 12.26 19.43 4.22
C ASP A 495 11.83 20.16 2.95
N LYS A 496 12.79 20.32 2.06
CA LYS A 496 12.59 21.03 0.80
C LYS A 496 13.15 20.22 -0.35
N LEU A 497 12.41 20.22 -1.46
CA LEU A 497 12.78 19.57 -2.70
C LEU A 497 12.65 20.55 -3.85
N ILE A 498 13.70 20.67 -4.66
CA ILE A 498 13.71 21.52 -5.86
C ILE A 498 14.04 20.66 -7.05
N GLY A 499 13.27 20.76 -8.14
CA GLY A 499 13.52 20.02 -9.36
C GLY A 499 13.44 20.89 -10.61
N LEU A 500 14.43 20.73 -11.49
CA LEU A 500 14.43 21.21 -12.86
C LEU A 500 14.32 20.01 -13.78
N PHE A 501 13.42 20.04 -14.76
CA PHE A 501 13.23 18.91 -15.64
C PHE A 501 12.91 19.32 -17.07
N THR A 502 13.31 18.47 -18.01
CA THR A 502 12.96 18.58 -19.42
C THR A 502 12.60 17.23 -20.00
N ARG A 503 11.69 17.21 -20.96
CA ARG A 503 11.34 16.03 -21.75
C ARG A 503 11.17 16.43 -23.21
N VAL A 504 11.77 15.66 -24.08
CA VAL A 504 11.60 15.76 -25.52
C VAL A 504 10.93 14.48 -26.00
N SER A 505 9.81 14.61 -26.68
CA SER A 505 9.11 13.52 -27.35
C SER A 505 9.10 13.80 -28.85
N TYR A 506 9.46 12.81 -29.64
CA TYR A 506 9.52 12.90 -31.07
C TYR A 506 8.83 11.69 -31.69
N ASN A 507 7.94 11.95 -32.64
CA ASN A 507 7.25 10.95 -33.45
C ASN A 507 7.49 11.27 -34.92
N PHE A 508 8.04 10.30 -35.65
CA PHE A 508 8.27 10.39 -37.08
C PHE A 508 7.32 9.43 -37.82
N ASN A 509 6.43 10.03 -38.63
CA ASN A 509 5.50 9.34 -39.53
C ASN A 509 4.63 8.30 -38.81
N ASP A 510 4.33 8.53 -37.52
CA ASP A 510 3.64 7.59 -36.65
C ASP A 510 4.26 6.18 -36.57
N ARG A 511 5.52 6.02 -36.96
CA ARG A 511 6.25 4.74 -36.99
C ARG A 511 7.38 4.70 -35.95
N TYR A 512 8.18 5.75 -35.88
CA TYR A 512 9.35 5.81 -35.01
C TYR A 512 9.14 6.82 -33.91
N LEU A 513 9.24 6.36 -32.67
CA LEU A 513 8.97 7.13 -31.48
C LEU A 513 10.23 7.23 -30.63
N LEU A 514 10.52 8.42 -30.13
CA LEU A 514 11.62 8.68 -29.19
C LEU A 514 11.12 9.56 -28.06
N MET A 515 11.47 9.20 -26.86
CA MET A 515 11.31 10.07 -25.68
C MET A 515 12.62 10.13 -24.92
N ALA A 516 13.07 11.33 -24.58
CA ALA A 516 14.22 11.54 -23.70
C ALA A 516 13.85 12.54 -22.62
N SER A 517 14.24 12.28 -21.38
CA SER A 517 14.06 13.24 -20.29
C SER A 517 15.31 13.36 -19.43
N LEU A 518 15.44 14.52 -18.82
CA LEU A 518 16.49 14.82 -17.86
C LEU A 518 15.87 15.56 -16.70
N ARG A 519 16.15 15.09 -15.47
CA ARG A 519 15.78 15.77 -14.26
C ARG A 519 17.01 16.04 -13.41
N HIS A 520 17.12 17.27 -12.90
CA HIS A 520 18.12 17.69 -11.92
C HIS A 520 17.41 18.12 -10.67
N GLU A 521 17.65 17.41 -9.56
CA GLU A 521 16.86 17.54 -8.32
C GLU A 521 17.76 17.70 -7.11
N GLY A 522 17.40 18.62 -6.22
CA GLY A 522 18.10 18.86 -4.97
C GLY A 522 17.19 18.71 -3.76
N SER A 523 17.66 17.99 -2.74
CA SER A 523 16.94 17.76 -1.49
C SER A 523 17.73 18.28 -0.28
N SER A 524 17.01 18.89 0.66
CA SER A 524 17.59 19.34 1.93
C SER A 524 17.96 18.21 2.89
N LYS A 525 17.53 16.96 2.59
CA LYS A 525 17.81 15.78 3.44
C LYS A 525 19.24 15.28 3.31
N PHE A 526 19.94 15.63 2.22
CA PHE A 526 21.31 15.20 1.98
C PHE A 526 22.36 16.19 2.49
N GLY A 527 23.54 15.68 2.80
CA GLY A 527 24.73 16.45 3.10
C GLY A 527 25.13 17.38 1.96
N LYS A 528 25.99 18.34 2.25
CA LYS A 528 26.38 19.40 1.30
C LYS A 528 27.01 18.87 0.02
N ASN A 529 27.65 17.68 0.07
CA ASN A 529 28.39 17.13 -1.07
C ASN A 529 27.47 16.46 -2.10
N ASN A 530 26.30 15.95 -1.71
CA ASN A 530 25.43 15.15 -2.57
C ASN A 530 23.96 15.60 -2.56
N ARG A 531 23.69 16.89 -2.29
CA ARG A 531 22.33 17.44 -2.28
C ARG A 531 21.63 17.32 -3.63
N TRP A 532 22.41 17.40 -4.72
CA TRP A 532 21.88 17.39 -6.06
C TRP A 532 22.15 16.07 -6.77
N GLY A 533 21.12 15.53 -7.41
CA GLY A 533 21.15 14.35 -8.25
C GLY A 533 20.67 14.67 -9.67
N THR A 534 21.20 13.95 -10.66
CA THR A 534 20.81 14.08 -12.07
C THR A 534 20.33 12.73 -12.58
N PHE A 535 19.12 12.73 -13.16
CA PHE A 535 18.38 11.53 -13.49
C PHE A 535 17.94 11.56 -14.97
N PRO A 536 18.74 11.00 -15.87
CA PRO A 536 18.42 10.88 -17.29
C PRO A 536 17.53 9.68 -17.58
N SER A 537 16.71 9.77 -18.65
CA SER A 537 16.01 8.61 -19.20
C SER A 537 15.82 8.73 -20.71
N VAL A 538 15.69 7.58 -21.38
CA VAL A 538 15.40 7.47 -22.79
C VAL A 538 14.50 6.28 -23.08
N ALA A 539 13.58 6.45 -24.02
CA ALA A 539 12.72 5.38 -24.51
C ALA A 539 12.54 5.50 -26.03
N VAL A 540 12.48 4.37 -26.69
CA VAL A 540 12.23 4.26 -28.12
C VAL A 540 11.05 3.35 -28.38
N GLY A 541 10.30 3.65 -29.44
CA GLY A 541 9.19 2.84 -29.91
C GLY A 541 9.24 2.68 -31.41
N TRP A 542 8.86 1.51 -31.90
CA TRP A 542 8.72 1.22 -33.32
C TRP A 542 7.38 0.54 -33.57
N ARG A 543 6.52 1.22 -34.33
CA ARG A 543 5.25 0.65 -34.79
C ARG A 543 5.47 -0.19 -36.02
N ILE A 544 5.74 -1.47 -35.81
CA ILE A 544 6.05 -2.43 -36.89
C ILE A 544 4.84 -2.60 -37.83
N SER A 545 3.62 -2.56 -37.29
CA SER A 545 2.39 -2.66 -38.07
C SER A 545 2.16 -1.53 -39.07
N GLU A 546 2.82 -0.36 -38.87
CA GLU A 546 2.71 0.81 -39.75
C GLU A 546 3.75 0.80 -40.90
N GLU A 547 4.62 -0.19 -40.92
CA GLU A 547 5.62 -0.31 -42.00
C GLU A 547 5.01 -0.82 -43.29
N ASP A 548 5.60 -0.38 -44.40
CA ASP A 548 5.14 -0.74 -45.74
C ASP A 548 5.32 -2.24 -46.04
N PHE A 549 6.32 -2.88 -45.41
CA PHE A 549 6.52 -4.33 -45.52
C PHE A 549 5.56 -5.17 -44.71
N PHE A 550 4.83 -4.55 -43.74
CA PHE A 550 3.94 -5.31 -42.88
C PHE A 550 2.66 -5.72 -43.60
N PRO A 551 2.32 -7.02 -43.60
CA PRO A 551 1.15 -7.49 -44.35
C PRO A 551 -0.15 -6.93 -43.76
N LYS A 552 -1.00 -6.31 -44.56
CA LYS A 552 -2.27 -5.73 -44.12
C LYS A 552 -3.38 -6.77 -43.94
N ASN A 553 -3.25 -7.96 -44.55
CA ASN A 553 -4.25 -9.07 -44.46
C ASN A 553 -3.80 -10.11 -43.42
N THR A 554 -3.45 -9.72 -42.24
CA THR A 554 -3.08 -10.61 -41.13
C THR A 554 -4.03 -10.42 -39.94
N PRO A 555 -4.17 -11.41 -39.05
CA PRO A 555 -4.92 -11.23 -37.82
C PRO A 555 -4.27 -10.21 -36.86
N ILE A 556 -3.04 -9.77 -37.15
CA ILE A 556 -2.34 -8.78 -36.34
C ILE A 556 -2.76 -7.38 -36.77
N SER A 557 -3.54 -6.70 -35.93
CA SER A 557 -4.07 -5.35 -36.20
C SER A 557 -3.07 -4.26 -35.75
N ASN A 558 -2.25 -4.56 -34.75
CA ASN A 558 -1.25 -3.66 -34.23
C ASN A 558 -0.06 -4.44 -33.67
N LEU A 559 1.13 -3.95 -33.94
CA LEU A 559 2.36 -4.49 -33.33
C LEU A 559 3.38 -3.34 -33.13
N LYS A 560 3.70 -3.07 -31.87
CA LYS A 560 4.66 -2.03 -31.49
C LYS A 560 5.74 -2.62 -30.59
N PHE A 561 7.00 -2.41 -30.93
CA PHE A 561 8.17 -2.70 -30.10
C PHE A 561 8.51 -1.46 -29.25
N ARG A 562 8.92 -1.68 -28.00
CA ARG A 562 9.38 -0.64 -27.07
C ARG A 562 10.64 -1.08 -26.35
N ALA A 563 11.56 -0.13 -26.15
CA ALA A 563 12.70 -0.29 -25.25
C ALA A 563 12.96 1.00 -24.49
N SER A 564 13.24 0.88 -23.19
CA SER A 564 13.49 2.05 -22.34
C SER A 564 14.59 1.79 -21.33
N TRP A 565 15.26 2.86 -20.95
CA TRP A 565 16.19 2.95 -19.84
C TRP A 565 15.95 4.26 -19.09
N GLY A 566 16.04 4.22 -17.76
CA GLY A 566 15.95 5.41 -16.93
C GLY A 566 16.70 5.21 -15.62
N ARG A 567 17.36 6.27 -15.17
CA ARG A 567 17.96 6.36 -13.84
C ARG A 567 17.10 7.23 -12.94
N LEU A 568 16.83 6.73 -11.75
CA LEU A 568 16.00 7.38 -10.72
C LEU A 568 16.80 7.46 -9.43
N GLY A 569 16.57 8.49 -8.63
CA GLY A 569 17.10 8.59 -7.27
C GLY A 569 16.01 8.37 -6.25
N SER A 570 16.34 7.98 -5.04
CA SER A 570 15.41 7.92 -3.91
C SER A 570 16.01 8.57 -2.67
N GLU A 571 15.19 9.36 -1.98
CA GLU A 571 15.48 9.92 -0.66
C GLU A 571 14.57 9.34 0.45
N SER A 572 13.66 8.43 0.07
CA SER A 572 12.59 7.95 0.96
C SER A 572 13.11 7.23 2.20
N ALA A 573 14.33 6.68 2.14
CA ALA A 573 15.00 6.05 3.27
C ALA A 573 15.59 7.04 4.30
N LEU A 574 15.60 8.34 3.97
CA LEU A 574 16.22 9.35 4.82
C LEU A 574 15.18 10.08 5.68
N GLY A 575 15.42 10.09 6.98
CA GLY A 575 14.91 11.12 7.87
C GLY A 575 15.78 12.37 7.77
N TYR A 576 15.84 13.15 8.86
CA TYR A 576 16.72 14.33 8.98
C TYR A 576 18.13 13.96 9.47
N TYR A 577 18.74 12.94 8.90
CA TYR A 577 20.03 12.42 9.37
C TYR A 577 21.20 13.37 9.12
N TYR A 578 21.00 14.40 8.32
CA TYR A 578 22.04 15.37 8.03
C TYR A 578 22.23 16.41 9.13
N ALA A 579 21.15 16.83 9.79
CA ALA A 579 21.28 17.81 10.88
C ALA A 579 21.94 17.16 12.10
N PRO A 580 23.00 17.74 12.68
CA PRO A 580 23.52 17.28 13.96
C PRO A 580 22.40 17.45 14.98
N THR A 581 21.71 16.36 15.27
CA THR A 581 20.69 16.34 16.29
C THR A 581 21.39 16.27 17.63
N MET A 582 21.53 17.41 18.25
CA MET A 582 21.80 17.44 19.68
C MET A 582 20.54 16.94 20.38
N SER A 583 20.58 15.73 20.85
CA SER A 583 19.47 15.16 21.61
C SER A 583 19.53 15.72 23.02
N ASN A 584 18.52 16.50 23.37
CA ASN A 584 18.24 16.80 24.75
C ASN A 584 17.47 15.60 25.33
N SER A 585 18.15 14.73 26.02
CA SER A 585 17.56 13.58 26.66
C SER A 585 17.26 13.89 28.11
N ASN A 586 15.98 13.97 28.46
CA ASN A 586 15.54 13.90 29.87
C ASN A 586 15.72 12.51 30.48
N THR A 587 16.40 11.59 29.78
CA THR A 587 16.69 10.27 30.31
C THR A 587 17.85 10.36 31.30
N GLN A 588 17.80 9.57 32.35
CA GLN A 588 18.83 9.48 33.40
C GLN A 588 20.27 9.27 32.87
N TRP A 589 20.39 8.85 31.61
CA TRP A 589 21.67 8.51 30.96
C TRP A 589 22.50 9.71 30.55
N MET A 590 21.89 10.89 30.36
CA MET A 590 22.54 12.10 29.89
C MET A 590 22.31 13.28 30.83
N SER A 591 21.91 13.02 32.06
CA SER A 591 21.76 14.03 33.08
C SER A 591 23.01 14.13 33.96
N TYR A 592 23.37 15.33 34.34
CA TYR A 592 24.38 15.60 35.36
C TYR A 592 23.74 16.34 36.54
N ILE A 593 24.31 16.15 37.72
CA ILE A 593 23.81 16.82 38.93
C ILE A 593 24.69 18.01 39.22
N GLN A 594 24.09 19.19 39.26
CA GLN A 594 24.78 20.43 39.69
C GLN A 594 23.92 21.11 40.74
N GLY A 595 24.54 21.38 41.91
CA GLY A 595 23.83 21.99 43.02
C GLY A 595 22.67 21.18 43.59
N GLY A 596 22.74 19.85 43.49
CA GLY A 596 21.68 18.93 43.94
C GLY A 596 20.50 18.76 42.96
N ASN A 597 20.47 19.46 41.84
CA ASN A 597 19.44 19.36 40.81
C ASN A 597 19.94 18.59 39.58
N PRO A 598 19.10 17.71 38.98
CA PRO A 598 19.43 17.07 37.73
C PRO A 598 19.27 18.06 36.56
N TRP A 599 20.30 18.16 35.75
CA TRP A 599 20.32 18.94 34.51
C TRP A 599 20.37 18.00 33.31
N ALA A 600 19.53 18.24 32.31
CA ALA A 600 19.56 17.49 31.08
C ALA A 600 20.84 17.80 30.30
N GLY A 601 21.60 16.78 29.98
CA GLY A 601 22.77 16.89 29.11
C GLY A 601 22.37 16.91 27.63
N MET A 602 23.23 17.47 26.79
CA MET A 602 23.11 17.38 25.34
C MET A 602 24.30 16.61 24.77
N SER A 603 24.05 15.66 23.92
CA SER A 603 25.08 14.85 23.27
C SER A 603 24.80 14.68 21.79
N ASN A 604 25.86 14.62 20.99
CA ASN A 604 25.78 14.30 19.58
C ASN A 604 25.72 12.75 19.45
N LEU A 605 24.52 12.22 19.27
CA LEU A 605 24.29 10.77 19.22
C LEU A 605 24.49 10.17 17.83
N TYR A 606 24.51 11.00 16.79
CA TYR A 606 24.62 10.56 15.40
C TYR A 606 25.88 11.09 14.75
N LEU A 607 26.56 10.23 14.01
CA LEU A 607 27.66 10.65 13.14
C LEU A 607 27.08 11.32 11.89
N VAL A 608 27.45 12.56 11.64
CA VAL A 608 27.08 13.28 10.42
C VAL A 608 27.88 12.70 9.25
N ASN A 609 27.16 12.29 8.20
CA ASN A 609 27.76 11.80 6.96
C ASN A 609 27.50 12.78 5.81
N ASP A 610 28.46 13.68 5.56
CA ASP A 610 28.39 14.69 4.48
C ASP A 610 28.38 14.06 3.08
N ASP A 611 28.85 12.82 2.96
CA ASP A 611 28.94 12.06 1.71
C ASP A 611 27.75 11.15 1.45
N LEU A 612 26.75 11.19 2.33
CA LEU A 612 25.49 10.47 2.15
C LEU A 612 24.84 10.88 0.82
N ARG A 613 24.50 9.89 -0.02
CA ARG A 613 23.98 10.11 -1.36
C ARG A 613 22.70 9.35 -1.61
N TRP A 614 22.08 9.68 -2.72
CA TRP A 614 20.86 9.07 -3.22
C TRP A 614 21.00 7.56 -3.42
N GLU A 615 20.01 6.78 -3.01
CA GLU A 615 19.83 5.45 -3.58
C GLU A 615 19.49 5.65 -5.06
N THR A 616 20.15 4.94 -5.95
CA THR A 616 19.92 5.08 -7.40
C THR A 616 19.40 3.77 -8.00
N THR A 617 18.31 3.86 -8.76
CA THR A 617 17.73 2.73 -9.48
C THR A 617 17.84 2.92 -10.97
N ASP A 618 18.60 2.04 -11.63
CA ASP A 618 18.62 1.91 -13.09
C ASP A 618 17.53 0.94 -13.52
N THR A 619 16.57 1.43 -14.29
CA THR A 619 15.47 0.63 -14.83
C THR A 619 15.71 0.38 -16.31
N LYS A 620 15.52 -0.86 -16.75
CA LYS A 620 15.55 -1.27 -18.16
C LYS A 620 14.28 -2.04 -18.46
N ASN A 621 13.62 -1.70 -19.55
CA ASN A 621 12.41 -2.39 -19.99
C ASN A 621 12.46 -2.62 -21.50
N ILE A 622 12.06 -3.82 -21.92
CA ILE A 622 11.83 -4.16 -23.32
C ILE A 622 10.43 -4.76 -23.39
N GLY A 623 9.63 -4.32 -24.37
CA GLY A 623 8.26 -4.79 -24.48
C GLY A 623 7.70 -4.74 -25.89
N PHE A 624 6.60 -5.48 -26.05
CA PHE A 624 5.75 -5.47 -27.22
C PHE A 624 4.32 -5.14 -26.82
N ASP A 625 3.70 -4.24 -27.56
CA ASP A 625 2.25 -4.05 -27.51
C ASP A 625 1.67 -4.63 -28.80
N PHE A 626 0.59 -5.39 -28.68
CA PHE A 626 -0.03 -6.04 -29.82
C PHE A 626 -1.56 -6.00 -29.76
N GLY A 627 -2.15 -6.00 -30.93
CA GLY A 627 -3.59 -6.18 -31.15
C GLY A 627 -3.84 -7.22 -32.21
N LEU A 628 -4.80 -8.10 -31.98
CA LEU A 628 -5.18 -9.18 -32.90
C LEU A 628 -6.69 -9.09 -33.17
N PHE A 629 -7.11 -9.60 -34.35
CA PHE A 629 -8.52 -9.72 -34.73
C PHE A 629 -9.28 -8.39 -34.66
N ASN A 630 -8.75 -7.34 -35.30
CA ASN A 630 -9.24 -5.96 -35.20
C ASN A 630 -9.29 -5.45 -33.75
N ASN A 631 -8.21 -5.71 -33.02
CA ASN A 631 -8.03 -5.35 -31.61
C ASN A 631 -9.02 -5.99 -30.62
N LYS A 632 -9.82 -7.02 -31.04
CA LYS A 632 -10.63 -7.78 -30.08
C LYS A 632 -9.77 -8.42 -28.98
N LEU A 633 -8.60 -8.92 -29.36
CA LEU A 633 -7.56 -9.31 -28.40
C LEU A 633 -6.44 -8.30 -28.46
N SER A 634 -6.18 -7.64 -27.33
CA SER A 634 -5.06 -6.72 -27.16
C SER A 634 -4.21 -7.14 -25.97
N GLY A 635 -2.94 -6.77 -25.99
CA GLY A 635 -2.06 -7.09 -24.87
C GLY A 635 -0.71 -6.41 -24.94
N SER A 636 0.04 -6.60 -23.87
CA SER A 636 1.44 -6.21 -23.78
C SER A 636 2.26 -7.31 -23.13
N LEU A 637 3.49 -7.48 -23.61
CA LEU A 637 4.50 -8.34 -23.02
C LEU A 637 5.72 -7.48 -22.69
N ASN A 638 6.16 -7.48 -21.45
CA ASN A 638 7.31 -6.72 -21.00
C ASN A 638 8.30 -7.61 -20.25
N TYR A 639 9.58 -7.33 -20.43
CA TYR A 639 10.65 -7.80 -19.57
C TYR A 639 11.32 -6.59 -18.91
N TYR A 640 11.39 -6.58 -17.59
CA TYR A 640 12.05 -5.53 -16.83
C TYR A 640 13.28 -6.05 -16.08
N TYR A 641 14.27 -5.16 -15.92
CA TYR A 641 15.49 -5.41 -15.17
C TYR A 641 15.88 -4.13 -14.43
N ASN A 642 15.57 -4.07 -13.14
CA ASN A 642 15.80 -2.92 -12.28
C ASN A 642 16.94 -3.22 -11.32
N THR A 643 17.95 -2.36 -11.27
CA THR A 643 19.08 -2.49 -10.36
C THR A 643 19.13 -1.27 -9.45
N THR A 644 19.05 -1.48 -8.13
CA THR A 644 19.23 -0.41 -7.15
C THR A 644 20.61 -0.51 -6.53
N GLU A 645 21.34 0.58 -6.55
CA GLU A 645 22.70 0.75 -6.00
C GLU A 645 22.69 1.79 -4.88
N ASP A 646 23.77 1.80 -4.11
CA ASP A 646 23.93 2.74 -2.99
C ASP A 646 22.81 2.66 -1.95
N LEU A 647 22.31 1.42 -1.69
CA LEU A 647 21.27 1.18 -0.70
C LEU A 647 21.66 1.76 0.66
N LEU A 648 20.72 2.43 1.30
CA LEU A 648 20.90 3.02 2.62
C LEU A 648 20.67 1.97 3.71
N ILE A 649 21.71 1.72 4.50
CA ILE A 649 21.67 0.79 5.63
C ILE A 649 22.23 1.44 6.88
N GLU A 650 21.87 0.92 8.04
CA GLU A 650 22.53 1.26 9.29
C GLU A 650 23.80 0.43 9.44
N LYS A 651 24.93 1.08 9.59
CA LYS A 651 26.21 0.44 9.88
C LYS A 651 26.34 0.22 11.39
N VAL A 652 26.44 -1.04 11.80
CA VAL A 652 26.62 -1.38 13.22
C VAL A 652 27.97 -0.86 13.69
N MET A 653 27.92 -0.02 14.73
CA MET A 653 29.11 0.53 15.40
C MET A 653 29.44 -0.25 16.65
N PRO A 654 30.73 -0.39 17.00
CA PRO A 654 31.10 -0.96 18.29
C PRO A 654 30.45 -0.16 19.43
N PRO A 655 29.98 -0.80 20.51
CA PRO A 655 29.39 -0.10 21.65
C PRO A 655 30.32 0.96 22.28
N SER A 656 31.65 0.76 22.17
CA SER A 656 32.66 1.71 22.61
C SER A 656 32.67 3.04 21.85
N ALA A 657 32.02 3.11 20.68
CA ALA A 657 31.92 4.37 19.92
C ALA A 657 30.99 5.40 20.59
N GLY A 658 30.07 4.98 21.48
CA GLY A 658 29.15 5.85 22.21
C GLY A 658 28.17 6.62 21.33
N ILE A 659 27.96 6.19 20.09
CA ILE A 659 27.06 6.80 19.12
C ILE A 659 26.10 5.77 18.52
N TYR A 660 24.95 6.22 18.02
CA TYR A 660 24.05 5.37 17.27
C TYR A 660 24.63 4.97 15.91
N ASN A 661 24.13 3.86 15.38
CA ASN A 661 24.52 3.37 14.08
C ASN A 661 24.28 4.42 12.98
N PRO A 662 25.31 4.89 12.26
CA PRO A 662 25.14 5.85 11.19
C PRO A 662 24.51 5.18 9.96
N THR A 663 23.75 5.95 9.21
CA THR A 663 23.27 5.53 7.88
C THR A 663 24.39 5.73 6.85
N VAL A 664 24.62 4.71 6.05
CA VAL A 664 25.64 4.68 4.99
C VAL A 664 25.09 4.09 3.69
N ASN A 665 25.70 4.44 2.56
CA ASN A 665 25.37 3.89 1.26
C ASN A 665 26.18 2.62 1.01
N VAL A 666 25.58 1.44 1.22
CA VAL A 666 26.21 0.14 0.98
C VAL A 666 25.15 -0.84 0.47
N GLY A 667 25.45 -1.51 -0.61
CA GLY A 667 24.60 -2.56 -1.12
C GLY A 667 24.08 -2.30 -2.53
N LYS A 668 23.68 -3.40 -3.15
CA LYS A 668 23.13 -3.44 -4.50
C LYS A 668 22.14 -4.58 -4.60
N MET A 669 20.97 -4.34 -5.16
CA MET A 669 19.98 -5.38 -5.42
C MET A 669 19.44 -5.30 -6.84
N VAL A 670 18.84 -6.39 -7.30
CA VAL A 670 18.15 -6.50 -8.58
C VAL A 670 16.73 -7.00 -8.39
N ASN A 671 15.81 -6.41 -9.16
CA ASN A 671 14.47 -6.93 -9.40
C ASN A 671 14.30 -7.11 -10.91
N LYS A 672 13.93 -8.31 -11.36
CA LYS A 672 13.71 -8.62 -12.77
C LYS A 672 12.52 -9.55 -12.95
N GLY A 673 11.86 -9.48 -14.09
CA GLY A 673 10.74 -10.36 -14.37
C GLY A 673 10.04 -10.07 -15.69
N PHE A 674 9.04 -10.89 -15.97
CA PHE A 674 8.16 -10.77 -17.12
C PHE A 674 6.79 -10.30 -16.66
N GLU A 675 6.14 -9.48 -17.48
CA GLU A 675 4.77 -9.03 -17.30
C GLU A 675 4.01 -9.27 -18.60
N LEU A 676 2.88 -9.95 -18.53
CA LEU A 676 1.95 -10.18 -19.63
C LEU A 676 0.58 -9.62 -19.23
N GLU A 677 0.03 -8.77 -20.06
CA GLU A 677 -1.35 -8.29 -19.97
C GLU A 677 -2.09 -8.67 -21.24
N LEU A 678 -3.25 -9.31 -21.11
CA LEU A 678 -4.13 -9.67 -22.21
C LEU A 678 -5.53 -9.16 -21.92
N ASN A 679 -6.19 -8.65 -22.94
CA ASN A 679 -7.56 -8.17 -22.86
C ASN A 679 -8.31 -8.62 -24.11
N TYR A 680 -9.37 -9.40 -23.93
CA TYR A 680 -10.23 -9.86 -25.03
C TYR A 680 -11.63 -9.32 -24.80
N GLY A 681 -12.14 -8.53 -25.75
CA GLY A 681 -13.49 -8.00 -25.72
C GLY A 681 -14.22 -8.27 -27.02
N ASP A 682 -15.50 -8.65 -26.91
CA ASP A 682 -16.37 -8.85 -28.08
C ASP A 682 -17.84 -8.63 -27.71
N ASN A 683 -18.66 -8.39 -28.74
CA ASN A 683 -20.12 -8.33 -28.65
C ASN A 683 -20.71 -9.48 -29.48
N ILE A 684 -21.47 -10.35 -28.85
CA ILE A 684 -22.17 -11.46 -29.54
C ILE A 684 -23.68 -11.32 -29.27
N ASN A 685 -24.42 -10.92 -30.28
CA ASN A 685 -25.89 -10.78 -30.22
C ASN A 685 -26.38 -9.92 -29.03
N GLY A 686 -25.69 -8.83 -28.72
CA GLY A 686 -26.03 -7.91 -27.63
C GLY A 686 -25.53 -8.35 -26.25
N PHE A 687 -24.72 -9.39 -26.19
CA PHE A 687 -23.95 -9.76 -25.03
C PHE A 687 -22.53 -9.18 -25.17
N ASP A 688 -22.27 -8.08 -24.46
CA ASP A 688 -20.94 -7.49 -24.37
C ASP A 688 -20.14 -8.20 -23.29
N TYR A 689 -18.94 -8.66 -23.61
CA TYR A 689 -18.06 -9.26 -22.60
C TYR A 689 -16.61 -8.87 -22.78
N ASN A 690 -15.91 -8.86 -21.66
CA ASN A 690 -14.48 -8.60 -21.60
C ASN A 690 -13.81 -9.62 -20.66
N ILE A 691 -12.69 -10.19 -21.13
CA ILE A 691 -11.86 -11.12 -20.37
C ILE A 691 -10.48 -10.50 -20.27
N GLY A 692 -10.07 -10.18 -19.05
CA GLY A 692 -8.73 -9.68 -18.75
C GLY A 692 -7.88 -10.76 -18.08
N PHE A 693 -6.67 -10.97 -18.56
CA PHE A 693 -5.68 -11.83 -17.92
C PHE A 693 -4.38 -11.08 -17.76
N ASN A 694 -3.77 -11.15 -16.58
CA ASN A 694 -2.42 -10.67 -16.38
C ASN A 694 -1.58 -11.66 -15.59
N LEU A 695 -0.30 -11.72 -15.94
CA LEU A 695 0.71 -12.56 -15.31
C LEU A 695 1.94 -11.70 -15.05
N SER A 696 2.52 -11.82 -13.87
CA SER A 696 3.82 -11.24 -13.57
C SER A 696 4.73 -12.22 -12.86
N THR A 697 6.02 -12.13 -13.17
CA THR A 697 7.05 -12.87 -12.43
C THR A 697 7.96 -11.87 -11.73
N ILE A 698 8.45 -12.23 -10.55
CA ILE A 698 9.34 -11.39 -9.75
C ILE A 698 10.52 -12.24 -9.29
N HIS A 699 11.74 -11.78 -9.61
CA HIS A 699 12.97 -12.31 -9.05
C HIS A 699 13.72 -11.16 -8.37
N ASN A 700 13.82 -11.24 -7.05
CA ASN A 700 14.56 -10.30 -6.21
C ASN A 700 15.83 -10.96 -5.71
N GLU A 701 16.96 -10.25 -5.78
CA GLU A 701 18.26 -10.77 -5.34
C GLU A 701 19.16 -9.66 -4.85
N MET A 702 19.83 -9.87 -3.73
CA MET A 702 20.87 -9.00 -3.20
C MET A 702 22.21 -9.30 -3.87
N LEU A 703 22.68 -8.41 -4.75
CA LEU A 703 23.94 -8.58 -5.51
C LEU A 703 25.18 -8.21 -4.70
N LYS A 704 25.04 -7.24 -3.77
CA LYS A 704 26.10 -6.77 -2.88
C LYS A 704 25.52 -6.42 -1.52
N ALA A 705 26.11 -6.92 -0.46
CA ALA A 705 25.85 -6.57 0.93
C ALA A 705 27.16 -6.22 1.63
N ASP A 706 27.10 -5.64 2.84
CA ASP A 706 28.30 -5.45 3.67
C ASP A 706 28.82 -6.85 4.08
N PRO A 707 30.06 -7.19 3.77
CA PRO A 707 30.60 -8.53 4.11
C PRO A 707 30.76 -8.74 5.61
N ASN A 708 30.81 -7.67 6.40
CA ASN A 708 31.04 -7.71 7.85
C ASN A 708 29.76 -7.57 8.66
N GLN A 709 28.59 -7.47 8.02
CA GLN A 709 27.32 -7.24 8.69
C GLN A 709 26.19 -8.03 8.03
N VAL A 710 25.58 -8.93 8.78
CA VAL A 710 24.34 -9.58 8.38
C VAL A 710 23.17 -8.66 8.74
N LEU A 711 22.31 -8.39 7.76
CA LEU A 711 21.08 -7.64 7.99
C LEU A 711 19.99 -8.61 8.42
N TYR A 712 19.72 -8.62 9.71
CA TYR A 712 18.63 -9.41 10.30
C TYR A 712 17.31 -8.65 10.24
N GLY A 713 16.22 -9.38 10.14
CA GLY A 713 14.88 -8.84 10.41
C GLY A 713 14.65 -8.65 11.91
N SER A 714 13.38 -8.44 12.28
CA SER A 714 13.01 -8.30 13.70
C SER A 714 13.34 -9.58 14.47
N ALA A 715 13.93 -9.44 15.65
CA ALA A 715 14.19 -10.54 16.55
C ALA A 715 12.86 -11.08 17.10
N TRP A 716 12.77 -12.37 17.20
CA TRP A 716 11.72 -13.10 17.83
C TRP A 716 12.12 -13.45 19.29
N LYS A 717 11.26 -13.26 20.27
CA LYS A 717 11.52 -13.45 21.72
C LYS A 717 12.59 -12.54 22.37
N GLY A 718 13.16 -11.57 21.69
CA GLY A 718 14.15 -10.65 22.29
C GLY A 718 15.54 -11.26 22.57
N ASP A 719 15.78 -12.52 22.25
CA ASP A 719 16.99 -13.29 22.53
C ASP A 719 17.88 -13.58 21.32
N GLY A 720 17.69 -12.78 20.24
CA GLY A 720 18.50 -12.93 19.02
C GLY A 720 18.03 -14.02 18.05
N HIS A 721 16.86 -14.62 18.26
CA HIS A 721 16.25 -15.55 17.31
C HIS A 721 15.69 -14.82 16.10
N PHE A 722 16.53 -14.61 15.11
CA PHE A 722 16.15 -14.02 13.83
C PHE A 722 15.72 -15.12 12.86
N VAL A 723 14.56 -14.96 12.24
CA VAL A 723 14.04 -15.89 11.21
C VAL A 723 14.27 -15.38 9.80
N THR A 724 14.55 -14.08 9.62
CA THR A 724 14.83 -13.48 8.31
C THR A 724 16.20 -12.86 8.27
N GLN A 725 16.90 -13.05 7.13
CA GLN A 725 18.19 -12.46 6.85
C GLN A 725 18.22 -11.92 5.42
N THR A 726 19.01 -10.87 5.21
CA THR A 726 19.31 -10.34 3.89
C THR A 726 20.77 -10.59 3.58
N LEU A 727 21.03 -11.54 2.71
CA LEU A 727 22.36 -11.99 2.32
C LEU A 727 22.57 -11.87 0.81
N LYS A 728 23.82 -11.71 0.40
CA LYS A 728 24.21 -11.72 -1.02
C LYS A 728 23.81 -13.04 -1.67
N GLY A 729 23.21 -12.97 -2.87
CA GLY A 729 22.75 -14.12 -3.66
C GLY A 729 21.33 -14.60 -3.32
N TYR A 730 20.67 -13.97 -2.35
CA TYR A 730 19.33 -14.33 -1.91
C TYR A 730 18.37 -13.15 -1.95
N PRO A 731 17.05 -13.41 -1.95
CA PRO A 731 16.06 -12.35 -1.83
C PRO A 731 16.19 -11.59 -0.51
N VAL A 732 15.80 -10.32 -0.53
CA VAL A 732 15.72 -9.48 0.67
C VAL A 732 14.78 -10.13 1.70
N ALA A 733 15.19 -10.10 2.99
CA ALA A 733 14.43 -10.64 4.12
C ALA A 733 13.95 -12.09 3.89
N SER A 734 14.82 -12.91 3.30
CA SER A 734 14.55 -14.34 3.11
C SER A 734 14.57 -15.10 4.44
N PHE A 735 13.77 -16.17 4.52
CA PHE A 735 13.69 -17.02 5.71
C PHE A 735 14.89 -17.96 5.81
N TRP A 736 15.43 -18.07 7.01
CA TRP A 736 16.55 -18.94 7.37
C TRP A 736 16.19 -19.70 8.63
N LEU A 737 15.89 -20.98 8.46
CA LEU A 737 15.35 -21.82 9.51
C LEU A 737 16.17 -23.10 9.65
N TYR A 738 16.07 -23.72 10.82
CA TYR A 738 16.64 -25.04 11.06
C TYR A 738 15.88 -26.11 10.28
N GLN A 739 16.59 -27.09 9.75
CA GLN A 739 15.96 -28.27 9.17
C GLN A 739 15.63 -29.29 10.25
N THR A 740 14.48 -29.93 10.08
CA THR A 740 14.03 -31.00 10.98
C THR A 740 14.08 -32.35 10.29
N ASP A 741 14.23 -33.41 11.07
CA ASP A 741 14.29 -34.81 10.65
C ASP A 741 13.29 -35.66 11.43
N GLY A 742 12.08 -35.15 11.63
CA GLY A 742 11.01 -35.82 12.36
C GLY A 742 11.05 -35.59 13.87
N ILE A 743 10.46 -36.49 14.60
CA ILE A 743 10.27 -36.46 16.06
C ILE A 743 10.95 -37.70 16.67
N PHE A 744 11.70 -37.52 17.76
CA PHE A 744 12.24 -38.62 18.54
C PHE A 744 11.12 -39.50 19.07
N GLN A 745 11.18 -40.82 18.81
CA GLN A 745 10.14 -41.75 19.22
C GLN A 745 10.38 -42.31 20.62
N THR A 746 11.64 -42.33 21.06
CA THR A 746 12.05 -42.84 22.40
C THR A 746 13.12 -41.95 23.02
N ASP A 747 13.19 -41.97 24.36
CA ASP A 747 14.29 -41.32 25.09
C ASP A 747 15.65 -41.91 24.74
N ALA A 748 15.72 -43.19 24.39
CA ALA A 748 16.93 -43.86 23.95
C ALA A 748 17.40 -43.31 22.58
N GLU A 749 16.47 -43.06 21.65
CA GLU A 749 16.75 -42.42 20.37
C GLU A 749 17.31 -41.02 20.57
N ALA A 750 16.67 -40.19 21.40
CA ALA A 750 17.13 -38.87 21.75
C ALA A 750 18.51 -38.85 22.44
N ALA A 751 18.78 -39.84 23.30
CA ALA A 751 20.05 -39.98 23.95
C ALA A 751 21.16 -40.45 22.99
N ALA A 752 20.81 -41.20 21.95
CA ALA A 752 21.74 -41.72 20.94
C ALA A 752 22.06 -40.68 19.84
N TYR A 753 21.38 -39.55 19.83
CA TYR A 753 21.62 -38.49 18.87
C TYR A 753 22.83 -37.66 19.34
N VAL A 754 24.03 -38.10 18.94
CA VAL A 754 25.30 -37.56 19.41
C VAL A 754 26.19 -37.13 18.24
N ASN A 755 27.14 -36.22 18.51
CA ASN A 755 28.18 -35.81 17.60
C ASN A 755 29.33 -36.85 17.56
N SER A 756 30.37 -36.62 16.80
CA SER A 756 31.56 -37.52 16.69
C SER A 756 32.33 -37.68 18.00
N ALA A 757 32.18 -36.79 18.96
CA ALA A 757 32.79 -36.86 20.29
C ALA A 757 31.92 -37.64 21.30
N GLY A 758 30.72 -38.08 20.90
CA GLY A 758 29.78 -38.76 21.77
C GLY A 758 28.91 -37.81 22.62
N GLU A 759 28.95 -36.53 22.37
CA GLU A 759 28.13 -35.52 23.05
C GLU A 759 26.78 -35.37 22.36
N ARG A 760 25.73 -35.21 23.16
CA ARG A 760 24.35 -35.04 22.61
C ARG A 760 24.19 -33.74 21.84
N LEU A 761 23.78 -33.81 20.56
CA LEU A 761 23.47 -32.67 19.72
C LEU A 761 22.32 -31.83 20.26
N GLN A 762 21.34 -32.46 20.89
CA GLN A 762 20.22 -31.84 21.60
C GLN A 762 20.16 -32.34 23.05
N PRO A 763 20.88 -31.72 23.99
CA PRO A 763 21.03 -32.24 25.36
C PRO A 763 19.72 -32.41 26.12
N SER A 764 18.72 -31.52 25.89
CA SER A 764 17.45 -31.53 26.58
C SER A 764 16.36 -32.38 25.90
N ALA A 765 16.65 -32.91 24.70
CA ALA A 765 15.66 -33.66 23.92
C ALA A 765 15.23 -34.98 24.58
N LYS A 766 13.94 -35.27 24.44
CA LYS A 766 13.28 -36.50 24.89
C LYS A 766 12.33 -37.03 23.81
N ALA A 767 11.76 -38.18 24.05
CA ALA A 767 10.70 -38.72 23.19
C ALA A 767 9.59 -37.70 22.97
N GLY A 768 9.16 -37.52 21.73
CA GLY A 768 8.17 -36.52 21.29
C GLY A 768 8.74 -35.15 20.92
N ASP A 769 10.02 -34.89 21.12
CA ASP A 769 10.64 -33.63 20.71
C ASP A 769 11.12 -33.67 19.26
N ILE A 770 11.16 -32.49 18.60
CA ILE A 770 11.66 -32.36 17.24
C ILE A 770 13.15 -32.65 17.18
N ARG A 771 13.58 -33.41 16.17
CA ARG A 771 14.99 -33.68 15.85
C ARG A 771 15.47 -32.69 14.79
N PHE A 772 16.38 -31.78 15.16
CA PHE A 772 17.04 -30.85 14.25
C PHE A 772 18.27 -31.48 13.60
N LYS A 773 18.62 -31.01 12.40
CA LYS A 773 19.82 -31.49 11.68
C LYS A 773 21.00 -30.59 11.96
N ASP A 774 22.15 -31.19 12.26
CA ASP A 774 23.47 -30.57 12.16
C ASP A 774 23.83 -30.51 10.66
N VAL A 775 23.63 -29.37 10.03
CA VAL A 775 23.75 -29.21 8.57
C VAL A 775 25.19 -28.92 8.17
N ASP A 776 25.92 -28.17 8.98
CA ASP A 776 27.31 -27.82 8.72
C ASP A 776 28.32 -28.89 9.26
N GLY A 777 27.83 -29.84 10.05
CA GLY A 777 28.60 -30.96 10.57
C GLY A 777 29.59 -30.56 11.67
N ASN A 778 29.36 -29.42 12.34
CA ASN A 778 30.24 -28.93 13.40
C ASN A 778 30.03 -29.64 14.75
N GLY A 779 29.02 -30.49 14.86
CA GLY A 779 28.69 -31.25 16.06
C GLY A 779 27.86 -30.51 17.10
N SER A 780 27.23 -29.43 16.71
CA SER A 780 26.33 -28.61 17.52
C SER A 780 25.13 -28.14 16.68
N ILE A 781 23.96 -27.98 17.29
CA ILE A 781 22.82 -27.33 16.63
C ILE A 781 22.86 -25.84 16.95
N ASP A 782 23.36 -25.05 16.01
CA ASP A 782 23.53 -23.59 16.21
C ASP A 782 23.11 -22.75 14.97
N SER A 783 23.44 -21.45 14.96
CA SER A 783 23.05 -20.58 13.87
C SER A 783 23.64 -20.96 12.50
N GLY A 784 24.71 -21.77 12.46
CA GLY A 784 25.32 -22.29 11.24
C GLY A 784 24.42 -23.29 10.51
N ASP A 785 23.53 -23.98 11.25
CA ASP A 785 22.61 -24.98 10.70
C ASP A 785 21.35 -24.39 10.03
N LYS A 786 21.18 -23.08 10.09
CA LYS A 786 20.05 -22.43 9.41
C LYS A 786 20.26 -22.44 7.90
N VAL A 787 19.26 -22.90 7.18
CA VAL A 787 19.26 -22.96 5.71
C VAL A 787 18.24 -22.01 5.11
N TYR A 788 18.47 -21.60 3.86
CA TYR A 788 17.51 -20.82 3.09
C TYR A 788 16.19 -21.59 2.93
N SER A 789 15.13 -21.08 3.50
CA SER A 789 13.82 -21.74 3.58
C SER A 789 12.75 -21.05 2.71
N GLY A 790 13.15 -20.03 1.94
CA GLY A 790 12.25 -19.31 1.03
C GLY A 790 12.17 -17.83 1.32
N SER A 791 11.25 -17.15 0.66
CA SER A 791 11.04 -15.71 0.76
C SER A 791 9.54 -15.38 0.84
N GLY A 792 9.19 -14.27 1.48
CA GLY A 792 7.84 -13.71 1.47
C GLY A 792 7.44 -13.05 0.14
N ILE A 793 8.38 -12.91 -0.82
CA ILE A 793 8.11 -12.30 -2.11
C ILE A 793 7.53 -13.36 -3.06
N PRO A 794 6.33 -13.15 -3.64
CA PRO A 794 5.79 -14.05 -4.66
C PRO A 794 6.70 -14.13 -5.87
N LYS A 795 6.92 -15.33 -6.40
CA LYS A 795 7.68 -15.54 -7.64
C LYS A 795 6.82 -15.33 -8.88
N VAL A 796 5.53 -15.65 -8.78
CA VAL A 796 4.55 -15.55 -9.86
C VAL A 796 3.25 -15.02 -9.28
N GLU A 797 2.64 -14.07 -9.95
CA GLU A 797 1.29 -13.58 -9.69
C GLU A 797 0.46 -13.65 -10.97
N ALA A 798 -0.75 -14.14 -10.90
CA ALA A 798 -1.67 -14.18 -12.03
C ALA A 798 -3.08 -13.79 -11.61
N ASN A 799 -3.76 -13.04 -12.48
CA ASN A 799 -5.12 -12.60 -12.27
C ASN A 799 -5.94 -12.84 -13.54
N LEU A 800 -7.17 -13.29 -13.35
CA LEU A 800 -8.16 -13.46 -14.39
C LEU A 800 -9.40 -12.66 -14.01
N SER A 801 -9.88 -11.84 -14.91
CA SER A 801 -11.11 -11.06 -14.71
C SER A 801 -12.05 -11.26 -15.87
N PHE A 802 -13.32 -11.30 -15.56
CA PHE A 802 -14.42 -11.34 -16.52
C PHE A 802 -15.42 -10.24 -16.18
N SER A 803 -15.92 -9.56 -17.19
CA SER A 803 -17.11 -8.72 -17.10
C SER A 803 -17.99 -8.97 -18.31
N GLY A 804 -19.29 -9.05 -18.09
CA GLY A 804 -20.27 -9.25 -19.16
C GLY A 804 -21.54 -8.47 -18.87
N SER A 805 -22.16 -7.91 -19.89
CA SER A 805 -23.45 -7.26 -19.79
C SER A 805 -24.41 -7.74 -20.90
N TYR A 806 -25.63 -7.99 -20.53
CA TYR A 806 -26.69 -8.38 -21.45
C TYR A 806 -27.99 -7.70 -21.03
N LYS A 807 -28.49 -6.79 -21.86
CA LYS A 807 -29.65 -5.95 -21.55
C LYS A 807 -29.45 -5.19 -20.24
N ASN A 808 -30.19 -5.56 -19.19
CA ASN A 808 -30.15 -4.91 -17.87
C ASN A 808 -29.39 -5.73 -16.82
N PHE A 809 -28.65 -6.77 -17.23
CA PHE A 809 -27.88 -7.63 -16.33
C PHE A 809 -26.39 -7.43 -16.55
N ASP A 810 -25.67 -7.20 -15.48
CA ASP A 810 -24.21 -7.16 -15.45
C ASP A 810 -23.68 -8.28 -14.57
N LEU A 811 -22.62 -8.94 -15.02
CA LEU A 811 -21.90 -9.95 -14.26
C LEU A 811 -20.42 -9.63 -14.30
N SER A 812 -19.77 -9.60 -13.14
CA SER A 812 -18.32 -9.52 -13.08
C SER A 812 -17.76 -10.43 -12.00
N PHE A 813 -16.61 -11.05 -12.29
CA PHE A 813 -15.84 -11.79 -11.30
C PHE A 813 -14.36 -11.66 -11.57
N GLN A 814 -13.56 -11.92 -10.53
CA GLN A 814 -12.12 -11.84 -10.59
C GLN A 814 -11.50 -12.90 -9.73
N PHE A 815 -10.48 -13.56 -10.26
CA PHE A 815 -9.61 -14.47 -9.53
C PHE A 815 -8.19 -13.91 -9.50
N GLY A 816 -7.59 -13.90 -8.34
CA GLY A 816 -6.19 -13.54 -8.14
C GLY A 816 -5.44 -14.65 -7.44
N SER A 817 -4.19 -14.86 -7.81
CA SER A 817 -3.34 -15.87 -7.20
C SER A 817 -1.89 -15.44 -7.17
N ALA A 818 -1.17 -15.90 -6.15
CA ALA A 818 0.26 -15.67 -5.96
C ALA A 818 0.94 -16.97 -5.55
N TRP A 819 2.07 -17.29 -6.16
CA TRP A 819 2.80 -18.54 -5.92
C TRP A 819 4.28 -18.32 -5.61
N GLY A 820 4.86 -19.30 -4.93
CA GLY A 820 6.29 -19.39 -4.67
C GLY A 820 6.77 -18.51 -3.51
N HIS A 821 5.86 -17.83 -2.81
CA HIS A 821 6.17 -17.16 -1.55
C HIS A 821 5.96 -18.08 -0.35
N LYS A 822 6.56 -17.71 0.75
CA LYS A 822 6.43 -18.39 2.04
C LYS A 822 5.95 -17.38 3.09
N LEU A 823 5.28 -17.91 4.11
CA LEU A 823 4.89 -17.15 5.29
C LEU A 823 5.35 -17.91 6.52
N TYR A 824 6.09 -17.23 7.38
CA TYR A 824 6.45 -17.79 8.69
C TYR A 824 5.29 -17.61 9.66
N ASN A 825 4.66 -18.70 10.07
CA ASN A 825 3.50 -18.68 10.96
C ASN A 825 3.90 -18.59 12.44
N VAL A 826 4.24 -17.41 12.89
CA VAL A 826 4.58 -17.11 14.28
C VAL A 826 3.46 -17.51 15.27
N ASN A 827 2.21 -17.58 14.83
CA ASN A 827 1.09 -17.94 15.70
C ASN A 827 1.23 -19.37 16.23
N ARG A 828 1.83 -20.30 15.49
CA ARG A 828 2.07 -21.67 15.94
C ARG A 828 2.88 -21.72 17.23
N LEU A 829 3.85 -20.83 17.38
CA LEU A 829 4.64 -20.73 18.62
C LEU A 829 3.75 -20.48 19.84
N TYR A 830 2.83 -19.52 19.73
CA TYR A 830 1.97 -19.15 20.86
C TYR A 830 0.86 -20.16 21.11
N TYR A 831 0.35 -20.77 20.04
CA TYR A 831 -0.89 -21.53 20.11
C TYR A 831 -0.71 -23.04 19.96
N GLU A 832 0.52 -23.51 19.64
CA GLU A 832 0.89 -24.91 19.61
C GLU A 832 2.01 -25.24 20.61
N GLY A 833 2.67 -24.24 21.17
CA GLY A 833 3.79 -24.39 22.09
C GLY A 833 3.44 -25.02 23.43
N MET A 834 2.23 -24.83 23.92
CA MET A 834 1.74 -25.31 25.22
C MET A 834 2.60 -24.92 26.43
N ASP A 835 3.26 -23.77 26.34
CA ASP A 835 4.34 -23.38 27.26
C ASP A 835 3.93 -22.39 28.36
N ALA A 836 2.70 -21.86 28.34
CA ALA A 836 2.37 -20.72 29.20
C ALA A 836 0.97 -20.71 29.82
N GLY A 837 0.32 -21.86 29.94
CA GLY A 837 -1.01 -21.88 30.58
C GLY A 837 -2.09 -21.07 29.85
N ARG A 838 -2.09 -21.12 28.53
CA ARG A 838 -2.98 -20.40 27.61
C ARG A 838 -3.91 -21.37 26.90
N ASN A 839 -4.88 -20.85 26.15
CA ASN A 839 -5.63 -21.67 25.21
C ASN A 839 -4.79 -21.99 23.97
N TYR A 840 -5.09 -23.07 23.26
CA TYR A 840 -4.30 -23.63 22.18
C TYR A 840 -5.16 -23.98 20.97
N PHE A 841 -4.53 -24.14 19.81
CA PHE A 841 -5.19 -24.71 18.65
C PHE A 841 -5.62 -26.16 18.89
N THR A 842 -6.75 -26.57 18.32
CA THR A 842 -7.23 -27.96 18.36
C THR A 842 -6.22 -28.94 17.75
N SER A 843 -5.32 -28.46 16.85
CA SER A 843 -4.19 -29.27 16.34
C SER A 843 -3.34 -29.89 17.46
N THR A 844 -3.24 -29.24 18.62
CA THR A 844 -2.49 -29.74 19.77
C THR A 844 -3.15 -30.97 20.43
N MET A 845 -4.43 -31.24 20.11
CA MET A 845 -5.11 -32.49 20.49
C MET A 845 -4.38 -33.72 19.93
N ASN A 846 -3.69 -33.54 18.78
CA ASN A 846 -2.89 -34.58 18.12
C ASN A 846 -1.39 -34.56 18.52
N ALA A 847 -1.04 -33.92 19.64
CA ALA A 847 0.34 -33.92 20.12
C ALA A 847 0.87 -35.34 20.32
N TRP A 848 2.18 -35.50 20.10
CA TRP A 848 2.84 -36.79 20.28
C TRP A 848 2.66 -37.36 21.70
N THR A 849 2.29 -38.63 21.77
CA THR A 849 2.30 -39.47 22.97
C THR A 849 2.79 -40.84 22.56
N PRO A 850 3.19 -41.73 23.50
CA PRO A 850 3.53 -43.12 23.17
C PRO A 850 2.41 -43.86 22.41
N GLN A 851 1.15 -43.47 22.61
CA GLN A 851 -0.02 -44.04 21.93
C GLN A 851 -0.32 -43.37 20.59
N ASN A 852 0.22 -42.16 20.34
CA ASN A 852 0.08 -41.40 19.13
C ASN A 852 1.44 -41.04 18.51
N ALA A 853 2.27 -42.07 18.31
CA ALA A 853 3.64 -41.89 17.85
C ALA A 853 3.79 -41.50 16.37
N GLY A 854 2.73 -41.72 15.56
CA GLY A 854 2.72 -41.37 14.10
C GLY A 854 2.43 -39.93 13.76
N THR A 855 2.24 -39.07 14.74
CA THR A 855 1.92 -37.65 14.50
C THR A 855 3.15 -36.84 14.13
N SER A 856 2.94 -35.75 13.38
CA SER A 856 3.96 -34.71 13.11
C SER A 856 3.95 -33.58 14.16
N MET A 857 2.97 -33.56 15.08
CA MET A 857 2.89 -32.59 16.15
C MET A 857 3.79 -33.03 17.32
N PRO A 858 4.77 -32.24 17.74
CA PRO A 858 5.64 -32.59 18.86
C PRO A 858 4.86 -32.70 20.16
N ARG A 859 5.45 -33.36 21.18
CA ARG A 859 4.83 -33.50 22.48
C ARG A 859 4.53 -32.13 23.09
N ALA A 860 3.43 -32.07 23.78
CA ALA A 860 3.05 -30.91 24.59
C ALA A 860 3.87 -30.88 25.88
N VAL A 861 4.68 -29.85 26.08
CA VAL A 861 5.52 -29.71 27.27
C VAL A 861 5.72 -28.24 27.61
N LEU A 862 5.61 -27.94 28.92
CA LEU A 862 5.81 -26.58 29.42
C LEU A 862 7.27 -26.13 29.22
N GLY A 863 7.43 -24.86 28.84
CA GLY A 863 8.76 -24.21 28.76
C GLY A 863 9.57 -24.53 27.52
N ASP A 864 9.01 -25.29 26.57
CA ASP A 864 9.64 -25.64 25.28
C ASP A 864 11.15 -25.91 25.37
N PRO A 865 11.59 -26.92 26.19
CA PRO A 865 12.99 -27.13 26.47
C PRO A 865 13.85 -27.49 25.24
N ASN A 866 13.18 -27.77 24.13
CA ASN A 866 13.81 -28.18 22.88
C ASN A 866 13.62 -27.17 21.76
N GLU A 867 13.09 -26.00 22.11
CA GLU A 867 12.94 -24.91 21.16
C GLU A 867 12.26 -25.32 19.85
N LYS A 868 11.17 -26.13 19.94
CA LYS A 868 10.37 -26.60 18.78
C LYS A 868 9.84 -25.46 17.91
N THR A 869 10.02 -24.24 18.35
CA THR A 869 9.71 -23.00 17.63
C THR A 869 10.81 -22.54 16.70
N ARG A 870 11.93 -23.23 16.61
CA ARG A 870 13.03 -22.95 15.69
C ARG A 870 12.82 -23.48 14.27
N GLU A 871 11.79 -24.29 14.07
CA GLU A 871 11.44 -24.90 12.78
C GLU A 871 10.99 -23.88 11.73
#